data_f78f2f60e20dfe913ab4ce1ab396a0d4
#
_entry.id   f78f2f60e20dfe913ab4ce1ab396a0d4
#
_cell.length_a   1.000
_cell.length_b   1.000
_cell.length_c   1.000
_cell.angle_alpha   90.00
_cell.angle_beta   90.00
_cell.angle_gamma   90.00
#
_symmetry.space_group_name_H-M   'P 1'
#
loop_
_entity.id
_entity.type
_entity.pdbx_description
1 polymer ?
#
loop_
_entity_poly.entity_id
_entity_poly.type
_entity_poly.pdbx_seq_one_letter_code
_entity_poly.pdbx_strand_id
1 'polypeptide(L)'
;MQRPIAARGARLTAAFRHAWRRALAWLLRGAALVAVWEALWVIAWGATSGVVGAQTKAAPFEDTLAQRVQACTTCHGPQGRAGPDAYYPRLAGKPAHYLYKQLMDFRDGRRHYPLMTGLLAPLTDEYLFEIAQHFSALDLPHAPPAVPARRSGATAQQLARGQRLAKEGDASRQLPACTACHGALLTGVAPDVPGLLGLSPDYINAQLGGWRLGLRLGAAPDCMALVAKRLGPDDVAAVSAWLSSQRVLGIEASMKPAPGVAPEVSAILARDHADLACAKARAPGQGAAAAPTEAPTEISSKEPSKMLPLVARGAYLAQAGHCAGCHTPRGAEPYAGGGAIDTPFGKVYASNLTPDTIHGLGNWTRDDFWQALHHGRSKNGRLLSPAFPYTNYTLVSREDSDALFAFFQSLPPKPVPTPAHELRWPFGAQWALRAWRALYFKPGTYEAATNKSAEWNRGAYLVQGLGHCNACHAPRNALGASQGGGALAGGLIPMQNWFAPALTSVHDAGVSRWAIGDIVALLKTGLSPQASVSGPMAEVVRGSTQHLNPADLQAMAVYLKDLPTAPSLATHTVQTAPTAPSASNPQGAKIYKQQCAQCHGEQGLGVARAYPALAGNRAVTLTSTVNLVQTVLHGGFAPATGANPRPFGMPPYQLALSDSDVAAVITHIRGSWGNQASRVTALEVSQNRNQTMR
;
A
#
# COMPACT_ATOMS: atom_id res chain seq x y z
N MET A 1 -9.13 -40.31 112.15
CA MET A 1 -7.70 -40.29 111.79
C MET A 1 -7.51 -39.42 110.55
N GLN A 2 -7.18 -38.18 110.73
CA GLN A 2 -6.92 -37.19 109.68
C GLN A 2 -5.44 -37.20 109.34
N ARG A 3 -5.15 -37.25 108.05
CA ARG A 3 -3.81 -36.91 107.48
C ARG A 3 -3.95 -35.89 106.38
N PRO A 4 -3.02 -34.89 106.25
CA PRO A 4 -3.30 -33.62 105.59
C PRO A 4 -2.95 -33.63 104.05
N ILE A 5 -3.81 -32.99 103.30
CA ILE A 5 -3.67 -32.67 101.92
C ILE A 5 -3.07 -31.24 101.77
N ALA A 6 -1.80 -31.08 101.99
CA ALA A 6 -1.22 -29.71 101.91
C ALA A 6 0.14 -29.59 101.19
N ALA A 7 0.68 -30.61 100.57
CA ALA A 7 2.02 -30.56 99.97
C ALA A 7 2.13 -30.76 98.45
N ARG A 8 0.99 -30.90 97.74
CA ARG A 8 1.01 -31.08 96.25
C ARG A 8 0.69 -29.82 95.45
N GLY A 9 0.08 -28.76 96.04
CA GLY A 9 -0.33 -27.52 95.34
C GLY A 9 0.86 -26.57 94.98
N ALA A 10 1.91 -26.53 95.82
CA ALA A 10 3.02 -25.55 95.68
C ALA A 10 4.02 -25.89 94.58
N ARG A 11 4.13 -27.16 94.14
CA ARG A 11 5.09 -27.59 93.04
C ARG A 11 4.48 -27.45 91.65
N LEU A 12 3.17 -27.51 91.53
CA LEU A 12 2.50 -27.33 90.17
C LEU A 12 2.44 -25.84 89.82
N THR A 13 2.35 -24.89 90.71
CA THR A 13 2.32 -23.46 90.37
C THR A 13 3.69 -22.92 89.98
N ALA A 14 4.81 -23.47 90.46
CA ALA A 14 6.15 -23.06 90.02
C ALA A 14 6.51 -23.58 88.62
N ALA A 15 6.13 -24.81 88.35
CA ALA A 15 6.38 -25.39 86.99
C ALA A 15 5.51 -24.69 85.90
N PHE A 16 4.26 -24.30 86.26
CA PHE A 16 3.39 -23.57 85.37
C PHE A 16 3.90 -22.15 85.05
N ARG A 17 4.41 -21.46 86.10
CA ARG A 17 5.02 -20.13 85.90
C ARG A 17 6.29 -20.16 85.11
N HIS A 18 7.12 -21.21 85.18
CA HIS A 18 8.28 -21.37 84.36
C HIS A 18 7.94 -21.73 82.93
N ALA A 19 6.97 -22.58 82.69
CA ALA A 19 6.48 -22.92 81.34
C ALA A 19 5.85 -21.68 80.64
N TRP A 20 5.06 -20.90 81.41
CA TRP A 20 4.43 -19.65 80.91
C TRP A 20 5.45 -18.56 80.53
N ARG A 21 6.48 -18.39 81.35
CA ARG A 21 7.57 -17.44 81.09
C ARG A 21 8.40 -17.87 79.82
N ARG A 22 8.60 -19.15 79.60
CA ARG A 22 9.25 -19.66 78.41
C ARG A 22 8.38 -19.52 77.14
N ALA A 23 7.12 -19.79 77.26
CA ALA A 23 6.14 -19.59 76.22
C ALA A 23 6.00 -18.10 75.83
N LEU A 24 5.94 -17.20 76.80
CA LEU A 24 5.86 -15.75 76.57
C LEU A 24 7.17 -15.20 75.97
N ALA A 25 8.33 -15.71 76.39
CA ALA A 25 9.63 -15.36 75.75
C ALA A 25 9.76 -15.89 74.34
N TRP A 26 9.16 -17.04 74.00
CA TRP A 26 9.10 -17.56 72.64
C TRP A 26 8.15 -16.74 71.74
N LEU A 27 6.98 -16.36 72.25
CA LEU A 27 6.03 -15.51 71.55
C LEU A 27 6.59 -14.10 71.32
N LEU A 28 7.30 -13.52 72.31
CA LEU A 28 7.94 -12.21 72.12
C LEU A 28 9.13 -12.26 71.14
N ARG A 29 9.88 -13.37 71.09
CA ARG A 29 10.95 -13.56 70.12
C ARG A 29 10.37 -13.83 68.70
N GLY A 30 9.27 -14.55 68.61
CA GLY A 30 8.54 -14.76 67.36
C GLY A 30 7.95 -13.44 66.80
N ALA A 31 7.34 -12.62 67.69
CA ALA A 31 6.81 -11.32 67.27
C ALA A 31 7.90 -10.35 66.84
N ALA A 32 9.08 -10.37 67.49
CA ALA A 32 10.22 -9.55 67.10
C ALA A 32 10.80 -9.99 65.73
N LEU A 33 10.85 -11.29 65.43
CA LEU A 33 11.30 -11.82 64.12
C LEU A 33 10.30 -11.49 63.02
N VAL A 34 9.00 -11.54 63.29
CA VAL A 34 7.96 -11.15 62.32
C VAL A 34 8.05 -9.65 62.04
N ALA A 35 8.20 -8.82 63.09
CA ALA A 35 8.37 -7.37 62.90
C ALA A 35 9.64 -6.99 62.15
N VAL A 36 10.74 -7.70 62.35
CA VAL A 36 11.97 -7.52 61.58
C VAL A 36 11.79 -8.00 60.13
N TRP A 37 11.04 -9.08 59.90
CA TRP A 37 10.75 -9.57 58.57
C TRP A 37 9.80 -8.65 57.81
N GLU A 38 8.78 -8.12 58.45
CA GLU A 38 7.91 -7.09 57.84
C GLU A 38 8.67 -5.79 57.59
N ALA A 39 9.55 -5.36 58.46
CA ALA A 39 10.38 -4.18 58.25
C ALA A 39 11.38 -4.40 57.07
N LEU A 40 11.97 -5.59 56.92
CA LEU A 40 12.81 -5.94 55.81
C LEU A 40 12.01 -6.04 54.50
N TRP A 41 10.76 -6.51 54.54
CA TRP A 41 9.86 -6.51 53.39
C TRP A 41 9.47 -5.09 52.96
N VAL A 42 9.16 -4.21 53.90
CA VAL A 42 8.86 -2.80 53.64
C VAL A 42 10.10 -2.07 53.05
N ILE A 43 11.28 -2.35 53.58
CA ILE A 43 12.53 -1.78 53.06
C ILE A 43 12.84 -2.36 51.65
N ALA A 44 12.66 -3.67 51.41
CA ALA A 44 12.84 -4.29 50.11
C ALA A 44 11.81 -3.79 49.11
N TRP A 45 10.56 -3.57 49.49
CA TRP A 45 9.52 -2.98 48.63
C TRP A 45 9.72 -1.47 48.45
N GLY A 46 10.15 -0.76 49.46
CA GLY A 46 10.50 0.67 49.37
C GLY A 46 11.70 0.92 48.44
N ALA A 47 12.69 0.02 48.47
CA ALA A 47 13.85 0.12 47.59
C ALA A 47 13.55 -0.26 46.10
N THR A 48 12.55 -1.11 45.85
CA THR A 48 12.09 -1.43 44.47
C THR A 48 11.05 -0.44 43.96
N SER A 49 10.39 0.32 44.80
CA SER A 49 9.46 1.38 44.40
C SER A 49 10.14 2.70 44.06
N GLY A 50 11.44 2.81 44.27
CA GLY A 50 12.25 4.00 43.95
C GLY A 50 12.84 4.04 42.58
N VAL A 51 12.60 3.04 41.69
CA VAL A 51 12.72 3.21 40.25
C VAL A 51 11.43 3.94 39.83
N VAL A 52 11.36 5.24 40.12
CA VAL A 52 10.58 6.16 39.28
C VAL A 52 11.05 5.87 37.86
N GLY A 53 10.26 5.09 37.14
CA GLY A 53 10.41 4.98 35.71
C GLY A 53 10.43 6.41 35.20
N ALA A 54 11.61 6.88 34.81
CA ALA A 54 11.69 8.04 33.99
C ALA A 54 10.73 7.71 32.84
N GLN A 55 9.53 8.29 32.89
CA GLN A 55 8.67 8.40 31.72
C GLN A 55 9.58 9.13 30.74
N THR A 56 10.26 8.38 29.90
CA THR A 56 10.88 8.92 28.71
C THR A 56 9.73 9.61 28.02
N LYS A 57 9.63 10.92 28.22
CA LYS A 57 8.76 11.77 27.43
C LYS A 57 8.98 11.31 26.01
N ALA A 58 7.95 10.75 25.37
CA ALA A 58 8.06 10.35 23.98
C ALA A 58 8.74 11.49 23.25
N ALA A 59 9.83 11.20 22.55
CA ALA A 59 10.56 12.24 21.84
C ALA A 59 9.54 13.02 21.01
N PRO A 60 9.60 14.35 20.98
CA PRO A 60 8.65 15.14 20.22
C PRO A 60 8.65 14.63 18.78
N PHE A 61 7.47 14.52 18.19
CA PHE A 61 7.32 14.09 16.80
C PHE A 61 8.12 15.06 15.91
N GLU A 62 9.11 14.53 15.19
CA GLU A 62 9.89 15.29 14.22
C GLU A 62 9.46 14.90 12.81
N ASP A 63 9.06 15.89 12.01
CA ASP A 63 8.73 15.68 10.60
C ASP A 63 9.99 15.57 9.76
N THR A 64 10.59 14.40 9.75
CA THR A 64 11.78 14.08 8.97
C THR A 64 11.49 13.02 7.91
N LEU A 65 12.31 12.98 6.86
CA LEU A 65 12.17 11.92 5.84
C LEU A 65 12.42 10.53 6.45
N ALA A 66 13.32 10.40 7.40
CA ALA A 66 13.55 9.16 8.13
C ALA A 66 12.28 8.65 8.82
N GLN A 67 11.52 9.57 9.44
CA GLN A 67 10.24 9.24 10.08
C GLN A 67 9.18 8.84 9.04
N ARG A 68 9.13 9.53 7.89
CA ARG A 68 8.16 9.26 6.82
C ARG A 68 8.36 7.89 6.18
N VAL A 69 9.61 7.40 6.10
CA VAL A 69 9.97 6.12 5.47
C VAL A 69 10.10 4.96 6.44
N GLN A 70 9.61 5.09 7.67
CA GLN A 70 9.61 3.98 8.64
C GLN A 70 8.88 2.72 8.11
N ALA A 71 7.90 2.89 7.24
CA ALA A 71 7.23 1.77 6.59
C ALA A 71 8.20 0.84 5.83
N CYS A 72 9.33 1.35 5.35
CA CYS A 72 10.34 0.57 4.65
C CYS A 72 11.20 -0.28 5.61
N THR A 73 11.46 0.27 6.81
CA THR A 73 12.44 -0.32 7.74
C THR A 73 11.96 -1.57 8.44
N THR A 74 10.66 -1.83 8.47
CA THR A 74 10.07 -3.05 9.03
C THR A 74 10.57 -4.32 8.32
N CYS A 75 10.73 -4.26 7.00
CA CYS A 75 11.27 -5.38 6.21
C CYS A 75 12.76 -5.19 5.91
N HIS A 76 13.18 -3.97 5.55
CA HIS A 76 14.56 -3.69 5.15
C HIS A 76 15.50 -3.40 6.34
N GLY A 77 15.04 -3.62 7.58
CA GLY A 77 15.80 -3.41 8.82
C GLY A 77 15.98 -1.94 9.19
N PRO A 78 16.39 -1.66 10.43
CA PRO A 78 16.61 -0.29 10.90
C PRO A 78 17.52 0.48 9.95
N GLN A 79 17.08 1.67 9.52
CA GLN A 79 17.79 2.52 8.56
C GLN A 79 18.09 1.83 7.21
N GLY A 80 17.36 0.75 6.85
CA GLY A 80 17.60 0.03 5.60
C GLY A 80 18.86 -0.83 5.59
N ARG A 81 19.32 -1.33 6.73
CA ARG A 81 20.54 -2.18 6.86
C ARG A 81 20.38 -3.61 6.35
N ALA A 82 19.22 -4.07 6.06
CA ALA A 82 18.69 -5.41 5.81
C ALA A 82 17.98 -6.00 7.04
N GLY A 83 17.03 -6.91 6.80
CA GLY A 83 16.40 -7.70 7.85
C GLY A 83 17.34 -8.82 8.38
N PRO A 84 16.98 -9.43 9.51
CA PRO A 84 17.81 -10.47 10.13
C PRO A 84 17.90 -11.75 9.31
N ASP A 85 16.90 -12.03 8.45
CA ASP A 85 16.85 -13.18 7.55
C ASP A 85 17.65 -12.96 6.25
N ALA A 86 18.15 -11.73 6.04
CA ALA A 86 18.88 -11.29 4.85
C ALA A 86 18.12 -11.51 3.50
N TYR A 87 16.84 -11.87 3.54
CA TYR A 87 16.01 -12.01 2.33
C TYR A 87 15.64 -10.62 1.77
N TYR A 88 15.29 -9.68 2.66
CA TYR A 88 15.03 -8.29 2.27
C TYR A 88 16.36 -7.54 2.15
N PRO A 89 16.67 -7.01 0.95
CA PRO A 89 17.98 -6.46 0.70
C PRO A 89 18.23 -5.18 1.49
N ARG A 90 19.49 -4.93 1.78
CA ARG A 90 19.97 -3.64 2.27
C ARG A 90 19.65 -2.54 1.25
N LEU A 91 19.15 -1.42 1.75
CA LEU A 91 18.89 -0.19 0.98
C LEU A 91 20.01 0.84 1.21
N ALA A 92 20.48 0.97 2.46
CA ALA A 92 21.48 1.96 2.85
C ALA A 92 22.76 1.87 2.01
N GLY A 93 23.20 3.01 1.47
CA GLY A 93 24.43 3.14 0.69
C GLY A 93 24.35 2.62 -0.74
N LYS A 94 23.20 2.13 -1.22
CA LYS A 94 23.05 1.77 -2.64
C LYS A 94 22.88 3.03 -3.50
N PRO A 95 23.32 3.00 -4.77
CA PRO A 95 23.18 4.16 -5.68
C PRO A 95 21.74 4.67 -5.77
N ALA A 96 21.56 6.00 -5.71
CA ALA A 96 20.22 6.59 -5.68
C ALA A 96 19.41 6.30 -6.94
N HIS A 97 20.01 6.40 -8.13
CA HIS A 97 19.31 6.11 -9.39
C HIS A 97 18.93 4.63 -9.49
N TYR A 98 19.78 3.72 -8.99
CA TYR A 98 19.43 2.31 -8.91
C TYR A 98 18.23 2.09 -8.00
N LEU A 99 18.24 2.67 -6.78
CA LEU A 99 17.11 2.54 -5.86
C LEU A 99 15.82 3.11 -6.46
N TYR A 100 15.90 4.31 -7.04
CA TYR A 100 14.77 4.95 -7.71
C TYR A 100 14.19 4.07 -8.82
N LYS A 101 15.07 3.54 -9.71
CA LYS A 101 14.65 2.62 -10.77
C LYS A 101 13.94 1.38 -10.19
N GLN A 102 14.45 0.80 -9.10
CA GLN A 102 13.80 -0.36 -8.48
C GLN A 102 12.44 -0.01 -7.89
N LEU A 103 12.29 1.15 -7.24
CA LEU A 103 11.02 1.63 -6.71
C LEU A 103 10.00 1.85 -7.84
N MET A 104 10.43 2.47 -8.94
CA MET A 104 9.61 2.62 -10.16
C MET A 104 9.23 1.26 -10.77
N ASP A 105 10.17 0.34 -10.90
CA ASP A 105 9.92 -0.98 -11.48
C ASP A 105 8.88 -1.78 -10.65
N PHE A 106 8.89 -1.65 -9.32
CA PHE A 106 7.86 -2.23 -8.46
C PHE A 106 6.51 -1.53 -8.59
N ARG A 107 6.49 -0.19 -8.54
CA ARG A 107 5.26 0.58 -8.64
C ARG A 107 4.55 0.33 -9.97
N ASP A 108 5.32 0.29 -11.06
CA ASP A 108 4.81 0.16 -12.43
C ASP A 108 4.62 -1.31 -12.86
N GLY A 109 4.86 -2.28 -11.96
CA GLY A 109 4.60 -3.71 -12.19
C GLY A 109 5.64 -4.45 -13.03
N ARG A 110 6.73 -3.79 -13.47
CA ARG A 110 7.84 -4.46 -14.16
C ARG A 110 8.58 -5.43 -13.26
N ARG A 111 8.66 -5.12 -11.96
CA ARG A 111 9.15 -5.99 -10.91
C ARG A 111 8.01 -6.31 -9.97
N HIS A 112 7.68 -7.60 -9.84
CA HIS A 112 6.52 -8.00 -9.07
C HIS A 112 6.90 -8.53 -7.69
N TYR A 113 6.42 -7.85 -6.65
CA TYR A 113 6.34 -8.31 -5.27
C TYR A 113 5.16 -7.59 -4.62
N PRO A 114 4.05 -8.28 -4.31
CA PRO A 114 2.78 -7.65 -3.96
C PRO A 114 2.87 -6.57 -2.88
N LEU A 115 3.63 -6.82 -1.78
CA LEU A 115 3.78 -5.85 -0.70
C LEU A 115 4.50 -4.57 -1.16
N MET A 116 5.61 -4.70 -1.95
CA MET A 116 6.30 -3.53 -2.47
C MET A 116 5.45 -2.78 -3.49
N THR A 117 4.80 -3.49 -4.42
CA THR A 117 3.92 -2.89 -5.42
C THR A 117 2.77 -2.13 -4.77
N GLY A 118 2.11 -2.74 -3.78
CA GLY A 118 1.01 -2.10 -3.05
C GLY A 118 1.45 -0.87 -2.25
N LEU A 119 2.59 -0.98 -1.55
CA LEU A 119 3.14 0.10 -0.74
C LEU A 119 3.50 1.34 -1.59
N LEU A 120 4.08 1.13 -2.77
CA LEU A 120 4.57 2.21 -3.63
C LEU A 120 3.51 2.79 -4.57
N ALA A 121 2.41 2.09 -4.78
CA ALA A 121 1.35 2.47 -5.71
C ALA A 121 0.84 3.92 -5.57
N PRO A 122 0.66 4.49 -4.36
CA PRO A 122 0.15 5.84 -4.17
C PRO A 122 1.22 6.95 -4.26
N LEU A 123 2.50 6.61 -4.49
CA LEU A 123 3.61 7.55 -4.44
C LEU A 123 3.96 8.14 -5.81
N THR A 124 4.44 9.40 -5.82
CA THR A 124 4.90 10.09 -7.02
C THR A 124 6.36 9.78 -7.33
N ASP A 125 6.80 10.11 -8.54
CA ASP A 125 8.18 9.95 -9.01
C ASP A 125 9.16 10.75 -8.15
N GLU A 126 8.79 11.99 -7.82
CA GLU A 126 9.60 12.90 -7.02
C GLU A 126 9.83 12.34 -5.62
N TYR A 127 8.76 11.84 -4.98
CA TYR A 127 8.88 11.28 -3.63
C TYR A 127 9.65 9.96 -3.64
N LEU A 128 9.47 9.10 -4.64
CA LEU A 128 10.27 7.88 -4.81
C LEU A 128 11.75 8.21 -5.00
N PHE A 129 12.08 9.30 -5.71
CA PHE A 129 13.46 9.73 -5.87
C PHE A 129 14.06 10.26 -4.55
N GLU A 130 13.31 11.04 -3.78
CA GLU A 130 13.73 11.49 -2.44
C GLU A 130 13.97 10.32 -1.49
N ILE A 131 13.10 9.31 -1.49
CA ILE A 131 13.28 8.07 -0.72
C ILE A 131 14.59 7.37 -1.14
N ALA A 132 14.83 7.28 -2.44
CA ALA A 132 16.06 6.68 -2.98
C ALA A 132 17.32 7.46 -2.55
N GLN A 133 17.27 8.78 -2.60
CA GLN A 133 18.36 9.65 -2.14
C GLN A 133 18.61 9.48 -0.63
N HIS A 134 17.53 9.44 0.18
CA HIS A 134 17.65 9.24 1.62
C HIS A 134 18.43 7.96 1.96
N PHE A 135 18.01 6.81 1.42
CA PHE A 135 18.72 5.56 1.71
C PHE A 135 20.11 5.51 1.09
N SER A 136 20.33 6.12 -0.04
CA SER A 136 21.65 6.22 -0.68
C SER A 136 22.65 6.99 0.14
N ALA A 137 22.19 8.06 0.83
CA ALA A 137 23.06 8.90 1.67
C ALA A 137 23.47 8.24 3.00
N LEU A 138 22.82 7.15 3.40
CA LEU A 138 23.10 6.45 4.65
C LEU A 138 24.39 5.62 4.54
N ASP A 139 25.45 6.12 5.15
CA ASP A 139 26.75 5.42 5.25
C ASP A 139 26.80 4.59 6.53
N LEU A 140 26.44 3.32 6.42
CA LEU A 140 26.29 2.42 7.56
C LEU A 140 27.17 1.18 7.38
N PRO A 141 27.80 0.65 8.44
CA PRO A 141 28.58 -0.57 8.36
C PRO A 141 27.76 -1.74 7.84
N HIS A 142 28.40 -2.63 7.10
CA HIS A 142 27.80 -3.88 6.65
C HIS A 142 27.79 -4.91 7.76
N ALA A 143 26.71 -5.68 7.87
CA ALA A 143 26.71 -6.86 8.70
C ALA A 143 27.70 -7.90 8.14
N PRO A 144 28.32 -8.73 8.99
CA PRO A 144 29.08 -9.89 8.53
C PRO A 144 28.24 -10.75 7.59
N PRO A 145 28.86 -11.50 6.64
CA PRO A 145 28.12 -12.40 5.75
C PRO A 145 27.21 -13.32 6.56
N ALA A 146 25.94 -13.40 6.17
CA ALA A 146 24.93 -14.19 6.88
C ALA A 146 25.29 -15.69 6.94
N VAL A 147 26.08 -16.19 5.97
CA VAL A 147 26.51 -17.59 5.91
C VAL A 147 28.00 -17.65 5.59
N PRO A 148 28.86 -18.13 6.51
CA PRO A 148 30.25 -18.44 6.17
C PRO A 148 30.29 -19.49 5.06
N ALA A 149 31.25 -19.36 4.13
CA ALA A 149 31.39 -20.28 2.99
C ALA A 149 31.38 -21.78 3.38
N ARG A 150 31.85 -22.12 4.57
CA ARG A 150 31.83 -23.49 5.12
C ARG A 150 30.44 -24.00 5.53
N ARG A 151 29.44 -23.14 5.68
CA ARG A 151 28.05 -23.50 6.06
C ARG A 151 27.08 -23.44 4.88
N SER A 152 27.49 -22.93 3.72
CA SER A 152 26.62 -22.79 2.55
C SER A 152 26.29 -24.12 1.86
N GLY A 153 26.93 -25.24 2.24
CA GLY A 153 26.81 -26.51 1.55
C GLY A 153 27.39 -26.53 0.13
N ALA A 154 27.94 -25.40 -0.34
CA ALA A 154 28.52 -25.29 -1.68
C ALA A 154 29.84 -26.03 -1.75
N THR A 155 30.05 -26.82 -2.81
CA THR A 155 31.31 -27.52 -3.07
C THR A 155 32.40 -26.52 -3.49
N ALA A 156 33.65 -26.91 -3.30
CA ALA A 156 34.81 -26.12 -3.77
C ALA A 156 34.73 -25.86 -5.30
N GLN A 157 34.24 -26.83 -6.06
CA GLN A 157 34.03 -26.70 -7.50
C GLN A 157 32.97 -25.66 -7.86
N GLN A 158 31.85 -25.63 -7.13
CA GLN A 158 30.81 -24.60 -7.30
C GLN A 158 31.36 -23.20 -7.00
N LEU A 159 32.09 -23.04 -5.89
CA LEU A 159 32.68 -21.76 -5.52
C LEU A 159 33.71 -21.29 -6.57
N ALA A 160 34.59 -22.19 -7.08
CA ALA A 160 35.54 -21.89 -8.14
C ALA A 160 34.83 -21.49 -9.45
N ARG A 161 33.73 -22.18 -9.81
CA ARG A 161 32.91 -21.82 -10.98
C ARG A 161 32.29 -20.43 -10.81
N GLY A 162 31.69 -20.16 -9.65
CA GLY A 162 31.09 -18.86 -9.34
C GLY A 162 32.10 -17.72 -9.39
N GLN A 163 33.32 -17.96 -8.88
CA GLN A 163 34.42 -17.00 -8.92
C GLN A 163 34.83 -16.68 -10.37
N ARG A 164 35.04 -17.69 -11.21
CA ARG A 164 35.40 -17.48 -12.63
C ARG A 164 34.34 -16.68 -13.36
N LEU A 165 33.07 -17.07 -13.26
CA LEU A 165 31.98 -16.35 -13.90
C LEU A 165 31.88 -14.90 -13.41
N ALA A 166 32.10 -14.66 -12.12
CA ALA A 166 32.03 -13.31 -11.57
C ALA A 166 33.21 -12.42 -11.98
N LYS A 167 34.42 -12.97 -12.10
CA LYS A 167 35.65 -12.21 -12.39
C LYS A 167 36.08 -12.22 -13.86
N GLU A 168 35.78 -13.27 -14.59
CA GLU A 168 36.26 -13.51 -15.96
C GLU A 168 35.13 -13.60 -16.98
N GLY A 169 33.91 -13.99 -16.53
CA GLY A 169 32.78 -14.25 -17.44
C GLY A 169 32.93 -15.55 -18.21
N ASP A 170 32.29 -15.62 -19.38
CA ASP A 170 32.39 -16.72 -20.33
C ASP A 170 32.20 -16.20 -21.78
N ALA A 171 33.27 -15.97 -22.44
CA ALA A 171 33.28 -15.41 -23.81
C ALA A 171 32.54 -16.32 -24.82
N SER A 172 32.57 -17.64 -24.62
CA SER A 172 31.91 -18.59 -25.55
C SER A 172 30.38 -18.43 -25.54
N ARG A 173 29.80 -17.91 -24.44
CA ARG A 173 28.39 -17.63 -24.27
C ARG A 173 28.08 -16.13 -24.28
N GLN A 174 29.03 -15.29 -24.64
CA GLN A 174 28.92 -13.83 -24.59
C GLN A 174 28.48 -13.34 -23.18
N LEU A 175 28.91 -14.01 -22.13
CA LEU A 175 28.61 -13.69 -20.75
C LEU A 175 29.72 -12.81 -20.18
N PRO A 176 29.49 -11.51 -19.92
CA PRO A 176 30.50 -10.64 -19.34
C PRO A 176 30.78 -11.01 -17.89
N ALA A 177 31.96 -10.68 -17.39
CA ALA A 177 32.27 -10.76 -15.98
C ALA A 177 31.36 -9.81 -15.18
N CYS A 178 30.91 -10.22 -13.99
CA CYS A 178 30.13 -9.33 -13.11
C CYS A 178 30.93 -8.07 -12.74
N THR A 179 32.25 -8.20 -12.58
CA THR A 179 33.18 -7.10 -12.30
C THR A 179 33.23 -6.03 -13.39
N ALA A 180 32.95 -6.38 -14.64
CA ALA A 180 32.93 -5.43 -15.75
C ALA A 180 31.88 -4.32 -15.60
N CYS A 181 30.75 -4.62 -14.92
CA CYS A 181 29.67 -3.65 -14.70
C CYS A 181 29.57 -3.24 -13.24
N HIS A 182 29.73 -4.19 -12.30
CA HIS A 182 29.53 -3.96 -10.86
C HIS A 182 30.80 -3.47 -10.14
N GLY A 183 31.86 -3.11 -10.89
CA GLY A 183 33.15 -2.64 -10.38
C GLY A 183 34.09 -3.77 -9.95
N ALA A 184 35.39 -3.53 -9.99
CA ALA A 184 36.44 -4.54 -9.73
C ALA A 184 36.28 -5.23 -8.36
N LEU A 185 35.76 -4.51 -7.37
CA LEU A 185 35.48 -5.01 -6.02
C LEU A 185 34.03 -5.47 -5.83
N LEU A 186 33.20 -5.44 -6.86
CA LEU A 186 31.78 -5.77 -6.82
C LEU A 186 30.97 -4.92 -5.81
N THR A 187 31.46 -3.73 -5.49
CA THR A 187 30.84 -2.78 -4.57
C THR A 187 29.82 -1.87 -5.25
N GLY A 188 29.70 -1.97 -6.58
CA GLY A 188 28.85 -1.12 -7.40
C GLY A 188 29.57 0.06 -8.00
N VAL A 189 28.88 0.76 -8.91
CA VAL A 189 29.35 1.95 -9.62
C VAL A 189 28.25 3.01 -9.61
N ALA A 190 28.56 4.20 -9.10
CA ALA A 190 27.61 5.32 -9.10
C ALA A 190 27.39 5.83 -10.53
N PRO A 191 26.18 6.34 -10.85
CA PRO A 191 25.01 6.46 -9.98
C PRO A 191 24.03 5.29 -10.12
N ASP A 192 24.27 4.30 -11.02
CA ASP A 192 23.22 3.41 -11.52
C ASP A 192 23.43 1.93 -11.18
N VAL A 193 24.67 1.49 -10.89
CA VAL A 193 24.99 0.06 -10.76
C VAL A 193 25.17 -0.34 -9.30
N PRO A 194 24.37 -1.28 -8.76
CA PRO A 194 24.44 -1.68 -7.36
C PRO A 194 25.64 -2.58 -7.07
N GLY A 195 26.12 -2.56 -5.82
CA GLY A 195 27.03 -3.58 -5.30
C GLY A 195 26.33 -4.94 -5.14
N LEU A 196 27.10 -6.01 -5.33
CA LEU A 196 26.65 -7.40 -5.24
C LEU A 196 27.04 -8.08 -3.93
N LEU A 197 27.93 -7.50 -3.13
CA LEU A 197 28.38 -8.06 -1.87
C LEU A 197 27.39 -7.82 -0.73
N GLY A 198 27.39 -8.72 0.27
CA GLY A 198 26.49 -8.65 1.41
C GLY A 198 25.04 -9.02 1.11
N LEU A 199 24.76 -9.61 -0.04
CA LEU A 199 23.46 -10.15 -0.43
C LEU A 199 23.39 -11.63 -0.05
N SER A 200 22.19 -12.08 0.41
CA SER A 200 21.96 -13.51 0.68
C SER A 200 21.90 -14.34 -0.61
N PRO A 201 22.26 -15.63 -0.55
CA PRO A 201 22.16 -16.51 -1.72
C PRO A 201 20.71 -16.61 -2.23
N ASP A 202 19.73 -16.65 -1.34
CA ASP A 202 18.31 -16.73 -1.70
C ASP A 202 17.87 -15.48 -2.46
N TYR A 203 18.29 -14.29 -2.01
CA TYR A 203 18.00 -13.06 -2.72
C TYR A 203 18.64 -13.05 -4.14
N ILE A 204 19.91 -13.43 -4.27
CA ILE A 204 20.61 -13.45 -5.56
C ILE A 204 19.92 -14.46 -6.49
N ASN A 205 19.61 -15.68 -6.00
CA ASN A 205 18.89 -16.70 -6.76
C ASN A 205 17.52 -16.20 -7.24
N ALA A 206 16.75 -15.57 -6.34
CA ALA A 206 15.44 -15.02 -6.67
C ALA A 206 15.52 -13.92 -7.75
N GLN A 207 16.55 -13.05 -7.69
CA GLN A 207 16.70 -11.98 -8.68
C GLN A 207 17.11 -12.52 -10.06
N LEU A 208 18.16 -13.35 -10.11
CA LEU A 208 18.63 -13.94 -11.37
C LEU A 208 17.58 -14.89 -11.99
N GLY A 209 16.93 -15.71 -11.14
CA GLY A 209 15.83 -16.57 -11.55
C GLY A 209 14.63 -15.79 -12.08
N GLY A 210 14.26 -14.69 -11.41
CA GLY A 210 13.18 -13.80 -11.84
C GLY A 210 13.41 -13.21 -13.23
N TRP A 211 14.62 -12.76 -13.56
CA TRP A 211 14.94 -12.29 -14.91
C TRP A 211 14.92 -13.42 -15.94
N ARG A 212 15.45 -14.60 -15.60
CA ARG A 212 15.43 -15.76 -16.51
C ARG A 212 14.02 -16.20 -16.86
N LEU A 213 13.10 -16.15 -15.91
CA LEU A 213 11.70 -16.55 -16.08
C LEU A 213 10.79 -15.42 -16.60
N GLY A 214 11.32 -14.21 -16.82
CA GLY A 214 10.51 -13.06 -17.23
C GLY A 214 9.59 -12.51 -16.14
N LEU A 215 9.77 -12.91 -14.87
CA LEU A 215 9.01 -12.43 -13.72
C LEU A 215 9.57 -11.11 -13.16
N ARG A 216 10.81 -10.79 -13.51
CA ARG A 216 11.44 -9.52 -13.21
C ARG A 216 11.87 -8.86 -14.53
N LEU A 217 11.35 -7.67 -14.77
CA LEU A 217 11.69 -6.84 -15.93
C LEU A 217 12.23 -5.50 -15.43
N GLY A 218 13.07 -4.88 -16.21
CA GLY A 218 13.50 -3.49 -16.03
C GLY A 218 13.07 -2.65 -17.22
N ALA A 219 13.23 -1.32 -17.11
CA ALA A 219 13.08 -0.45 -18.27
C ALA A 219 14.10 -0.84 -19.36
N ALA A 220 13.65 -0.86 -20.61
CA ALA A 220 14.49 -1.27 -21.74
C ALA A 220 15.58 -0.22 -22.06
N PRO A 221 16.78 -0.64 -22.46
CA PRO A 221 17.29 -2.00 -22.51
C PRO A 221 17.63 -2.56 -21.11
N ASP A 222 17.17 -3.77 -20.78
CA ASP A 222 17.43 -4.44 -19.49
C ASP A 222 18.63 -5.38 -19.60
N CYS A 223 19.82 -4.85 -19.32
CA CYS A 223 21.07 -5.60 -19.37
C CYS A 223 21.11 -6.82 -18.48
N MET A 224 20.56 -6.72 -17.26
CA MET A 224 20.58 -7.84 -16.34
C MET A 224 19.67 -8.97 -16.80
N ALA A 225 18.59 -8.68 -17.54
CA ALA A 225 17.76 -9.70 -18.18
C ALA A 225 18.56 -10.46 -19.25
N LEU A 226 19.38 -9.75 -20.06
CA LEU A 226 20.24 -10.36 -21.06
C LEU A 226 21.32 -11.24 -20.42
N VAL A 227 22.00 -10.74 -19.39
CA VAL A 227 23.01 -11.48 -18.63
C VAL A 227 22.39 -12.72 -17.97
N ALA A 228 21.27 -12.56 -17.27
CA ALA A 228 20.63 -13.65 -16.54
C ALA A 228 20.13 -14.78 -17.47
N LYS A 229 19.66 -14.46 -18.68
CA LYS A 229 19.25 -15.45 -19.69
C LYS A 229 20.44 -16.31 -20.19
N ARG A 230 21.67 -15.80 -20.14
CA ARG A 230 22.89 -16.53 -20.55
C ARG A 230 23.44 -17.42 -19.43
N LEU A 231 22.98 -17.26 -18.17
CA LEU A 231 23.33 -18.11 -17.04
C LEU A 231 22.47 -19.37 -16.99
N GLY A 232 23.05 -20.55 -16.89
CA GLY A 232 22.35 -21.79 -16.57
C GLY A 232 21.93 -21.87 -15.08
N PRO A 233 21.06 -22.82 -14.68
CA PRO A 233 20.70 -22.97 -13.27
C PRO A 233 21.92 -23.21 -12.36
N ASP A 234 22.88 -24.03 -12.79
CA ASP A 234 24.11 -24.32 -12.05
C ASP A 234 25.02 -23.09 -11.93
N ASP A 235 25.01 -22.20 -12.97
CA ASP A 235 25.74 -20.93 -12.92
C ASP A 235 25.15 -19.99 -11.89
N VAL A 236 23.82 -19.90 -11.86
CA VAL A 236 23.09 -19.07 -10.88
C VAL A 236 23.42 -19.55 -9.46
N ALA A 237 23.37 -20.86 -9.21
CA ALA A 237 23.73 -21.44 -7.92
C ALA A 237 25.18 -21.19 -7.54
N ALA A 238 26.13 -21.34 -8.50
CA ALA A 238 27.55 -21.13 -8.28
C ALA A 238 27.89 -19.65 -8.00
N VAL A 239 27.37 -18.73 -8.83
CA VAL A 239 27.58 -17.28 -8.66
C VAL A 239 26.97 -16.81 -7.34
N SER A 240 25.77 -17.26 -7.02
CA SER A 240 25.08 -16.92 -5.77
C SER A 240 25.86 -17.39 -4.55
N ALA A 241 26.32 -18.65 -4.54
CA ALA A 241 27.11 -19.19 -3.46
C ALA A 241 28.45 -18.44 -3.28
N TRP A 242 29.13 -18.12 -4.38
CA TRP A 242 30.38 -17.40 -4.32
C TRP A 242 30.21 -15.95 -3.87
N LEU A 243 29.28 -15.19 -4.46
CA LEU A 243 29.04 -13.79 -4.07
C LEU A 243 28.65 -13.64 -2.61
N SER A 244 27.76 -14.50 -2.12
CA SER A 244 27.29 -14.45 -0.72
C SER A 244 28.34 -14.84 0.29
N SER A 245 29.39 -15.58 -0.12
CA SER A 245 30.53 -15.98 0.72
C SER A 245 31.61 -14.91 0.82
N GLN A 246 31.58 -13.89 -0.04
CA GLN A 246 32.60 -12.85 -0.04
C GLN A 246 32.43 -11.93 1.17
N ARG A 247 33.54 -11.66 1.84
CA ARG A 247 33.57 -10.66 2.90
C ARG A 247 33.61 -9.27 2.29
N VAL A 248 32.86 -8.37 2.87
CA VAL A 248 33.06 -6.95 2.63
C VAL A 248 34.31 -6.55 3.36
N LEU A 249 35.39 -6.33 2.63
CA LEU A 249 36.70 -5.96 3.20
C LEU A 249 36.62 -4.50 3.68
N GLY A 250 36.93 -4.30 4.98
CA GLY A 250 36.93 -2.99 5.60
C GLY A 250 35.64 -2.68 6.36
N ILE A 251 35.70 -2.76 7.69
CA ILE A 251 34.58 -2.38 8.58
C ILE A 251 34.27 -0.88 8.46
N GLU A 252 35.21 -0.11 7.90
CA GLU A 252 35.15 1.35 7.75
C GLU A 252 35.04 1.83 6.29
N ALA A 253 35.26 0.96 5.32
CA ALA A 253 35.04 1.36 3.92
C ALA A 253 33.55 1.36 3.64
N SER A 254 32.98 2.55 3.62
CA SER A 254 31.66 2.78 3.05
C SER A 254 31.64 2.13 1.67
N MET A 255 30.64 1.25 1.42
CA MET A 255 30.44 0.71 0.08
C MET A 255 29.79 1.77 -0.82
N LYS A 256 30.29 2.99 -0.72
CA LYS A 256 29.92 4.03 -1.68
C LYS A 256 30.40 3.55 -3.05
N PRO A 257 29.51 3.56 -4.04
CA PRO A 257 29.90 3.24 -5.39
C PRO A 257 31.11 4.12 -5.77
N ALA A 258 32.10 3.52 -6.41
CA ALA A 258 33.29 4.28 -6.82
C ALA A 258 32.85 5.46 -7.71
N PRO A 259 33.31 6.70 -7.40
CA PRO A 259 32.94 7.83 -8.23
C PRO A 259 33.57 7.69 -9.63
N GLY A 260 32.77 7.88 -10.66
CA GLY A 260 33.30 8.32 -11.96
C GLY A 260 33.66 7.27 -13.00
N VAL A 261 33.27 5.98 -12.92
CA VAL A 261 33.56 4.98 -13.97
C VAL A 261 32.41 4.76 -14.97
N ALA A 262 31.33 5.50 -14.83
CA ALA A 262 30.16 5.39 -15.72
C ALA A 262 30.46 5.57 -17.23
N PRO A 263 31.37 6.47 -17.68
CA PRO A 263 31.71 6.59 -19.09
C PRO A 263 32.50 5.39 -19.64
N GLU A 264 33.41 4.81 -18.84
CA GLU A 264 34.23 3.69 -19.25
C GLU A 264 33.42 2.39 -19.31
N VAL A 265 32.51 2.17 -18.36
CA VAL A 265 31.59 1.01 -18.41
C VAL A 265 30.67 1.09 -19.62
N SER A 266 30.15 2.27 -19.94
CA SER A 266 29.40 2.47 -21.19
C SER A 266 30.23 2.27 -22.43
N ALA A 267 31.51 2.67 -22.43
CA ALA A 267 32.42 2.49 -23.56
C ALA A 267 32.85 1.04 -23.73
N ILE A 268 33.10 0.32 -22.63
CA ILE A 268 33.42 -1.12 -22.65
C ILE A 268 32.21 -1.92 -23.14
N LEU A 269 31.01 -1.61 -22.62
CA LEU A 269 29.78 -2.26 -23.07
C LEU A 269 29.44 -1.95 -24.53
N ALA A 270 29.71 -0.74 -24.98
CA ALA A 270 29.48 -0.34 -26.39
C ALA A 270 30.47 -0.99 -27.35
N ARG A 271 31.72 -1.26 -26.87
CA ARG A 271 32.76 -1.85 -27.73
C ARG A 271 32.68 -3.35 -27.80
N ASP A 272 32.46 -4.03 -26.66
CA ASP A 272 32.60 -5.49 -26.57
C ASP A 272 31.23 -6.20 -26.49
N HIS A 273 30.16 -5.47 -26.15
CA HIS A 273 28.81 -6.00 -25.96
C HIS A 273 27.76 -4.96 -26.36
N ALA A 274 27.72 -4.57 -27.61
CA ALA A 274 26.79 -3.56 -28.14
C ALA A 274 25.30 -3.91 -27.84
N ASP A 275 24.99 -5.22 -27.69
CA ASP A 275 23.68 -5.72 -27.28
C ASP A 275 23.34 -5.52 -25.77
N LEU A 276 24.32 -5.09 -24.98
CA LEU A 276 24.19 -4.88 -23.51
C LEU A 276 24.11 -3.40 -23.12
N ALA A 277 23.80 -2.49 -24.05
CA ALA A 277 23.59 -1.08 -23.73
C ALA A 277 22.51 -0.96 -22.63
N CYS A 278 22.89 -0.37 -21.48
CA CYS A 278 22.02 -0.27 -20.31
C CYS A 278 21.26 1.05 -20.29
N ALA A 279 19.96 1.00 -20.11
CA ALA A 279 19.17 2.20 -19.85
C ALA A 279 19.60 2.84 -18.51
N LYS A 280 19.98 4.11 -18.56
CA LYS A 280 20.22 4.92 -17.37
C LYS A 280 18.88 5.31 -16.75
N ALA A 281 18.72 5.18 -15.43
CA ALA A 281 17.59 5.78 -14.74
C ALA A 281 17.74 7.31 -14.85
N ARG A 282 16.70 7.98 -15.37
CA ARG A 282 16.67 9.44 -15.42
C ARG A 282 16.08 9.96 -14.12
N ALA A 283 16.67 11.02 -13.57
CA ALA A 283 16.07 11.73 -12.46
C ALA A 283 14.71 12.34 -12.87
N PRO A 284 13.76 12.53 -11.93
CA PRO A 284 12.52 13.23 -12.20
C PRO A 284 12.80 14.60 -12.84
N GLY A 285 12.13 14.91 -13.93
CA GLY A 285 12.34 16.16 -14.68
C GLY A 285 13.42 16.10 -15.78
N GLN A 286 14.28 15.05 -15.85
CA GLN A 286 15.29 14.91 -16.91
C GLN A 286 14.87 14.04 -18.08
N GLY A 287 13.64 13.54 -18.08
CA GLY A 287 13.24 12.58 -19.09
C GLY A 287 11.77 12.46 -19.46
N ALA A 288 10.90 13.16 -18.77
CA ALA A 288 9.86 13.80 -19.50
C ALA A 288 10.57 14.98 -20.21
N ALA A 289 10.90 14.83 -21.49
CA ALA A 289 10.63 15.98 -22.32
C ALA A 289 9.27 16.45 -21.83
N ALA A 290 9.21 17.62 -21.19
CA ALA A 290 7.97 18.34 -21.04
C ALA A 290 7.20 18.01 -22.31
N ALA A 291 6.01 17.48 -22.17
CA ALA A 291 5.12 17.45 -23.32
C ALA A 291 5.33 18.82 -23.92
N PRO A 292 5.78 18.90 -25.17
CA PRO A 292 6.26 20.15 -25.68
C PRO A 292 5.18 21.16 -25.40
N THR A 293 5.52 22.20 -24.63
CA THR A 293 4.85 23.48 -24.69
C THR A 293 5.24 24.13 -26.01
N GLU A 294 5.36 23.32 -27.03
CA GLU A 294 5.24 23.75 -28.39
C GLU A 294 3.75 23.77 -28.67
N ALA A 295 3.28 24.98 -28.80
CA ALA A 295 2.02 25.23 -29.48
C ALA A 295 1.96 24.32 -30.70
N PRO A 296 0.84 23.63 -30.94
CA PRO A 296 0.73 22.69 -32.06
C PRO A 296 1.11 23.45 -33.32
N THR A 297 2.16 22.98 -33.96
CA THR A 297 2.53 23.38 -35.32
C THR A 297 1.30 23.17 -36.19
N GLU A 298 0.90 24.20 -36.85
CA GLU A 298 -0.23 24.38 -37.78
C GLU A 298 -0.89 23.10 -38.26
N ILE A 299 -2.02 22.75 -37.62
CA ILE A 299 -3.03 21.87 -38.20
C ILE A 299 -3.89 22.77 -39.09
N SER A 300 -3.94 22.42 -40.37
CA SER A 300 -4.78 22.97 -41.43
C SER A 300 -6.02 23.72 -40.95
N SER A 301 -6.06 24.99 -41.30
CA SER A 301 -7.07 26.00 -41.00
C SER A 301 -8.49 25.59 -41.37
N LYS A 302 -9.24 25.06 -40.36
CA LYS A 302 -10.71 25.29 -40.25
C LYS A 302 -11.10 25.25 -38.78
N GLU A 303 -11.34 26.41 -38.20
CA GLU A 303 -11.82 26.72 -36.85
C GLU A 303 -10.91 26.35 -35.62
N PRO A 304 -9.72 26.95 -35.44
CA PRO A 304 -8.89 26.69 -34.27
C PRO A 304 -9.44 27.27 -32.95
N SER A 305 -10.23 28.36 -33.02
CA SER A 305 -10.60 29.17 -31.84
C SER A 305 -11.62 28.49 -30.91
N LYS A 306 -12.49 27.61 -31.43
CA LYS A 306 -13.51 26.90 -30.61
C LYS A 306 -13.06 25.53 -30.10
N MET A 307 -12.02 24.94 -30.68
CA MET A 307 -11.58 23.57 -30.37
C MET A 307 -10.70 23.51 -29.13
N LEU A 308 -9.85 24.49 -28.87
CA LEU A 308 -8.98 24.53 -27.70
C LEU A 308 -9.75 24.51 -26.36
N PRO A 309 -10.81 25.31 -26.17
CA PRO A 309 -11.64 25.22 -24.95
C PRO A 309 -12.34 23.87 -24.79
N LEU A 310 -12.78 23.25 -25.89
CA LEU A 310 -13.45 21.96 -25.87
C LEU A 310 -12.51 20.83 -25.47
N VAL A 311 -11.29 20.79 -26.00
CA VAL A 311 -10.23 19.81 -25.65
C VAL A 311 -9.83 19.98 -24.18
N ALA A 312 -9.62 21.21 -23.70
CA ALA A 312 -9.29 21.50 -22.30
C ALA A 312 -10.41 21.03 -21.34
N ARG A 313 -11.68 21.30 -21.70
CA ARG A 313 -12.84 20.77 -20.97
C ARG A 313 -12.82 19.24 -20.95
N GLY A 314 -12.59 18.59 -22.09
CA GLY A 314 -12.51 17.13 -22.18
C GLY A 314 -11.40 16.54 -21.33
N ALA A 315 -10.21 17.14 -21.32
CA ALA A 315 -9.10 16.74 -20.48
C ALA A 315 -9.46 16.79 -18.98
N TYR A 316 -10.09 17.90 -18.56
CA TYR A 316 -10.60 18.03 -17.19
C TYR A 316 -11.64 16.97 -16.83
N LEU A 317 -12.61 16.72 -17.72
CA LEU A 317 -13.64 15.70 -17.50
C LEU A 317 -13.06 14.28 -17.48
N ALA A 318 -12.05 13.99 -18.29
CA ALA A 318 -11.36 12.70 -18.28
C ALA A 318 -10.62 12.44 -16.95
N GLN A 319 -10.08 13.50 -16.34
CA GLN A 319 -9.53 13.43 -14.98
C GLN A 319 -10.65 13.23 -13.95
N ALA A 320 -11.72 14.01 -14.02
CA ALA A 320 -12.85 13.91 -13.10
C ALA A 320 -13.50 12.51 -13.14
N GLY A 321 -13.61 11.92 -14.32
CA GLY A 321 -14.12 10.55 -14.54
C GLY A 321 -13.09 9.45 -14.28
N HIS A 322 -11.87 9.79 -13.87
CA HIS A 322 -10.79 8.82 -13.65
C HIS A 322 -10.53 7.86 -14.82
N CYS A 323 -10.70 8.31 -16.06
CA CYS A 323 -10.62 7.46 -17.24
C CYS A 323 -9.26 6.76 -17.38
N ALA A 324 -8.16 7.47 -17.03
CA ALA A 324 -6.83 6.89 -17.03
C ALA A 324 -6.69 5.70 -16.08
N GLY A 325 -7.44 5.63 -14.99
CA GLY A 325 -7.36 4.55 -14.01
C GLY A 325 -7.58 3.15 -14.59
N CYS A 326 -8.48 3.04 -15.59
CA CYS A 326 -8.71 1.80 -16.31
C CYS A 326 -7.97 1.76 -17.66
N HIS A 327 -7.89 2.90 -18.37
CA HIS A 327 -7.40 2.97 -19.73
C HIS A 327 -5.88 3.23 -19.86
N THR A 328 -5.16 3.31 -18.71
CA THR A 328 -3.70 3.44 -18.67
C THR A 328 -3.15 2.42 -17.66
N PRO A 329 -2.82 1.20 -18.09
CA PRO A 329 -2.15 0.24 -17.23
C PRO A 329 -0.85 0.84 -16.66
N ARG A 330 -0.44 0.40 -15.49
CA ARG A 330 0.78 0.88 -14.85
C ARG A 330 1.98 0.67 -15.75
N GLY A 331 2.76 1.71 -15.98
CA GLY A 331 3.95 1.68 -16.84
C GLY A 331 3.66 1.59 -18.34
N ALA A 332 2.40 1.70 -18.75
CA ALA A 332 1.99 1.73 -20.16
C ALA A 332 1.75 3.16 -20.67
N GLU A 333 1.57 3.28 -21.97
CA GLU A 333 1.27 4.54 -22.65
C GLU A 333 -0.11 5.10 -22.20
N PRO A 334 -0.22 6.40 -21.94
CA PRO A 334 -1.46 7.01 -21.51
C PRO A 334 -2.63 6.72 -22.47
N TYR A 335 -3.75 6.30 -21.90
CA TYR A 335 -5.00 5.98 -22.61
C TYR A 335 -4.90 4.92 -23.72
N ALA A 336 -3.78 4.20 -23.84
CA ALA A 336 -3.61 3.15 -24.84
C ALA A 336 -4.38 1.86 -24.54
N GLY A 337 -5.05 1.78 -23.40
CA GLY A 337 -5.88 0.62 -23.03
C GLY A 337 -5.07 -0.60 -22.59
N GLY A 338 -5.71 -1.77 -22.58
CA GLY A 338 -5.11 -3.05 -22.19
C GLY A 338 -5.12 -3.33 -20.69
N GLY A 339 -5.58 -2.39 -19.85
CA GLY A 339 -5.76 -2.61 -18.41
C GLY A 339 -6.76 -3.70 -18.12
N ALA A 340 -6.38 -4.72 -17.33
CA ALA A 340 -7.26 -5.78 -16.89
C ALA A 340 -8.10 -5.33 -15.69
N ILE A 341 -9.40 -5.54 -15.76
CA ILE A 341 -10.38 -5.32 -14.69
C ILE A 341 -10.88 -6.69 -14.26
N ASP A 342 -10.47 -7.14 -13.09
CA ASP A 342 -10.94 -8.39 -12.52
C ASP A 342 -12.39 -8.25 -12.06
N THR A 343 -13.23 -9.20 -12.45
CA THR A 343 -14.64 -9.29 -12.05
C THR A 343 -14.95 -10.68 -11.53
N PRO A 344 -16.04 -10.88 -10.77
CA PRO A 344 -16.50 -12.22 -10.40
C PRO A 344 -16.79 -13.13 -11.59
N PHE A 345 -16.88 -12.58 -12.79
CA PHE A 345 -17.24 -13.28 -14.02
C PHE A 345 -16.05 -13.56 -14.95
N GLY A 346 -14.87 -13.09 -14.60
CA GLY A 346 -13.64 -13.15 -15.40
C GLY A 346 -13.04 -11.77 -15.62
N LYS A 347 -12.11 -11.66 -16.56
CA LYS A 347 -11.37 -10.40 -16.83
C LYS A 347 -12.00 -9.62 -17.99
N VAL A 348 -12.12 -8.32 -17.80
CA VAL A 348 -12.48 -7.35 -18.83
C VAL A 348 -11.29 -6.44 -19.09
N TYR A 349 -10.93 -6.18 -20.33
CA TYR A 349 -9.83 -5.31 -20.68
C TYR A 349 -10.33 -3.95 -21.14
N ALA A 350 -9.74 -2.88 -20.62
CA ALA A 350 -10.05 -1.52 -21.02
C ALA A 350 -9.59 -1.25 -22.45
N SER A 351 -10.42 -0.57 -23.24
CA SER A 351 -10.13 -0.26 -24.65
C SER A 351 -9.07 0.84 -24.79
N ASN A 352 -8.44 0.89 -25.95
CA ASN A 352 -7.59 2.00 -26.39
C ASN A 352 -8.48 3.21 -26.73
N LEU A 353 -8.25 4.34 -26.03
CA LEU A 353 -8.97 5.61 -26.23
C LEU A 353 -8.16 6.61 -27.08
N THR A 354 -6.95 6.27 -27.55
CA THR A 354 -6.18 7.15 -28.43
C THR A 354 -6.78 7.16 -29.84
N PRO A 355 -6.43 8.15 -30.70
CA PRO A 355 -6.96 8.24 -32.06
C PRO A 355 -6.25 7.29 -33.05
N ASP A 356 -5.80 6.13 -32.57
CA ASP A 356 -5.32 5.07 -33.45
C ASP A 356 -6.49 4.53 -34.31
N THR A 357 -6.26 4.43 -35.63
CA THR A 357 -7.34 4.09 -36.56
C THR A 357 -7.70 2.60 -36.56
N ILE A 358 -6.81 1.73 -36.06
CA ILE A 358 -7.00 0.27 -36.05
C ILE A 358 -7.51 -0.18 -34.65
N HIS A 359 -6.82 0.28 -33.60
CA HIS A 359 -7.02 -0.22 -32.24
C HIS A 359 -7.74 0.75 -31.31
N GLY A 360 -7.87 2.04 -31.70
CA GLY A 360 -8.42 3.11 -30.88
C GLY A 360 -9.67 3.76 -31.44
N LEU A 361 -9.81 5.05 -31.17
CA LEU A 361 -10.98 5.86 -31.52
C LEU A 361 -10.81 6.63 -32.84
N GLY A 362 -9.72 6.43 -33.61
CA GLY A 362 -9.39 7.24 -34.80
C GLY A 362 -10.48 7.24 -35.88
N ASN A 363 -11.21 6.14 -36.04
CA ASN A 363 -12.31 6.01 -36.98
C ASN A 363 -13.69 6.20 -36.37
N TRP A 364 -13.78 6.63 -35.09
CA TRP A 364 -15.06 6.84 -34.42
C TRP A 364 -15.59 8.25 -34.70
N THR A 365 -16.92 8.37 -34.70
CA THR A 365 -17.63 9.65 -34.69
C THR A 365 -17.99 10.05 -33.26
N ARG A 366 -18.42 11.32 -33.05
CA ARG A 366 -18.98 11.78 -31.78
C ARG A 366 -20.19 10.95 -31.36
N ASP A 367 -21.03 10.53 -32.35
CA ASP A 367 -22.19 9.70 -32.07
C ASP A 367 -21.81 8.28 -31.67
N ASP A 368 -20.80 7.66 -32.30
CA ASP A 368 -20.28 6.36 -31.86
C ASP A 368 -19.77 6.41 -30.42
N PHE A 369 -19.05 7.48 -30.03
CA PHE A 369 -18.53 7.67 -28.69
C PHE A 369 -19.69 7.91 -27.68
N TRP A 370 -20.68 8.72 -28.06
CA TRP A 370 -21.90 8.91 -27.29
C TRP A 370 -22.64 7.60 -27.06
N GLN A 371 -22.83 6.79 -28.09
CA GLN A 371 -23.47 5.48 -27.97
C GLN A 371 -22.70 4.56 -27.00
N ALA A 372 -21.37 4.60 -27.02
CA ALA A 372 -20.56 3.81 -26.10
C ALA A 372 -20.70 4.31 -24.65
N LEU A 373 -20.57 5.60 -24.43
CA LEU A 373 -20.60 6.21 -23.11
C LEU A 373 -22.01 6.16 -22.48
N HIS A 374 -23.01 6.61 -23.25
CA HIS A 374 -24.35 6.80 -22.75
C HIS A 374 -25.20 5.51 -22.80
N HIS A 375 -25.02 4.71 -23.83
CA HIS A 375 -25.80 3.50 -24.03
C HIS A 375 -25.04 2.20 -23.86
N GLY A 376 -23.71 2.22 -23.58
CA GLY A 376 -22.90 1.02 -23.46
C GLY A 376 -22.89 0.17 -24.74
N ARG A 377 -22.89 0.81 -25.91
CA ARG A 377 -22.90 0.17 -27.23
C ARG A 377 -21.72 0.64 -28.06
N SER A 378 -20.84 -0.27 -28.45
CA SER A 378 -19.70 0.00 -29.32
C SER A 378 -20.14 0.39 -30.73
N LYS A 379 -19.26 1.03 -31.51
CA LYS A 379 -19.46 1.43 -32.90
C LYS A 379 -20.05 0.33 -33.80
N ASN A 380 -19.60 -0.91 -33.61
CA ASN A 380 -20.12 -2.06 -34.36
C ASN A 380 -21.44 -2.64 -33.80
N GLY A 381 -22.11 -1.94 -32.90
CA GLY A 381 -23.36 -2.35 -32.28
C GLY A 381 -23.24 -3.36 -31.15
N ARG A 382 -22.04 -3.88 -30.84
CA ARG A 382 -21.79 -4.83 -29.75
C ARG A 382 -22.07 -4.15 -28.41
N LEU A 383 -22.73 -4.85 -27.51
CA LEU A 383 -22.96 -4.39 -26.13
C LEU A 383 -21.66 -4.49 -25.32
N LEU A 384 -21.39 -3.46 -24.55
CA LEU A 384 -20.22 -3.39 -23.68
C LEU A 384 -20.51 -4.09 -22.35
N SER A 385 -19.46 -4.62 -21.71
CA SER A 385 -19.55 -5.18 -20.37
C SER A 385 -19.92 -4.08 -19.35
N PRO A 386 -20.78 -4.34 -18.35
CA PRO A 386 -21.10 -3.39 -17.28
C PRO A 386 -19.95 -3.14 -16.30
N ALA A 387 -18.78 -3.79 -16.45
CA ALA A 387 -17.55 -3.38 -15.81
C ALA A 387 -17.09 -1.98 -16.27
N PHE A 388 -17.43 -1.59 -17.50
CA PHE A 388 -17.43 -0.20 -17.94
C PHE A 388 -18.71 0.46 -17.37
N PRO A 389 -18.61 1.50 -16.51
CA PRO A 389 -19.75 2.00 -15.74
C PRO A 389 -20.73 2.89 -16.57
N TYR A 390 -21.14 2.41 -17.77
CA TYR A 390 -22.12 3.13 -18.59
C TYR A 390 -23.46 3.33 -17.88
N THR A 391 -23.75 2.54 -16.86
CA THR A 391 -24.91 2.73 -15.99
C THR A 391 -24.87 4.05 -15.22
N ASN A 392 -23.70 4.63 -15.04
CA ASN A 392 -23.47 5.96 -14.51
C ASN A 392 -23.27 6.99 -15.61
N TYR A 393 -22.44 6.65 -16.59
CA TYR A 393 -22.10 7.57 -17.68
C TYR A 393 -23.30 7.93 -18.57
N THR A 394 -24.40 7.17 -18.49
CA THR A 394 -25.66 7.56 -19.11
C THR A 394 -26.18 8.91 -18.60
N LEU A 395 -25.75 9.36 -17.41
CA LEU A 395 -26.08 10.67 -16.86
C LEU A 395 -25.22 11.82 -17.41
N VAL A 396 -24.13 11.52 -18.13
CA VAL A 396 -23.23 12.53 -18.71
C VAL A 396 -23.95 13.23 -19.86
N SER A 397 -23.84 14.56 -19.90
CA SER A 397 -24.47 15.35 -20.96
C SER A 397 -23.82 15.13 -22.33
N ARG A 398 -24.54 15.45 -23.40
CA ARG A 398 -23.99 15.35 -24.75
C ARG A 398 -22.79 16.26 -24.94
N GLU A 399 -22.82 17.48 -24.42
CA GLU A 399 -21.73 18.46 -24.51
C GLU A 399 -20.48 17.96 -23.82
N ASP A 400 -20.60 17.31 -22.66
CA ASP A 400 -19.47 16.73 -21.93
C ASP A 400 -18.92 15.50 -22.62
N SER A 401 -19.76 14.66 -23.23
CA SER A 401 -19.34 13.55 -24.06
C SER A 401 -18.55 14.01 -25.29
N ASP A 402 -19.04 15.07 -25.98
CA ASP A 402 -18.36 15.63 -27.14
C ASP A 402 -17.01 16.27 -26.78
N ALA A 403 -16.90 16.88 -25.58
CA ALA A 403 -15.65 17.39 -25.04
C ALA A 403 -14.66 16.27 -24.71
N LEU A 404 -15.10 15.19 -24.07
CA LEU A 404 -14.28 14.01 -23.82
C LEU A 404 -13.77 13.41 -25.12
N PHE A 405 -14.62 13.26 -26.12
CA PHE A 405 -14.22 12.74 -27.43
C PHE A 405 -13.17 13.63 -28.10
N ALA A 406 -13.39 14.96 -28.08
CA ALA A 406 -12.43 15.91 -28.64
C ALA A 406 -11.05 15.81 -27.96
N PHE A 407 -11.02 15.62 -26.64
CA PHE A 407 -9.78 15.37 -25.89
C PHE A 407 -9.10 14.08 -26.35
N PHE A 408 -9.80 12.95 -26.40
CA PHE A 408 -9.20 11.69 -26.83
C PHE A 408 -8.72 11.73 -28.29
N GLN A 409 -9.38 12.47 -29.16
CA GLN A 409 -8.95 12.69 -30.53
C GLN A 409 -7.70 13.60 -30.65
N SER A 410 -7.39 14.40 -29.62
CA SER A 410 -6.20 15.25 -29.58
C SER A 410 -4.93 14.54 -29.10
N LEU A 411 -5.08 13.31 -28.57
CA LEU A 411 -3.95 12.53 -28.06
C LEU A 411 -3.09 11.96 -29.21
N PRO A 412 -1.79 11.70 -28.96
CA PRO A 412 -0.97 10.97 -29.95
C PRO A 412 -1.52 9.54 -30.12
N PRO A 413 -1.67 9.06 -31.39
CA PRO A 413 -2.14 7.71 -31.65
C PRO A 413 -1.15 6.66 -31.13
N LYS A 414 -1.67 5.58 -30.53
CA LYS A 414 -0.88 4.48 -29.98
C LYS A 414 -1.40 3.16 -30.58
N PRO A 415 -0.60 2.42 -31.34
CA PRO A 415 -1.02 1.18 -32.00
C PRO A 415 -1.00 -0.01 -31.04
N VAL A 416 -1.73 0.11 -29.93
CA VAL A 416 -1.83 -0.92 -28.87
C VAL A 416 -3.15 -1.67 -29.00
N PRO A 417 -3.13 -2.98 -29.35
CA PRO A 417 -4.35 -3.77 -29.44
C PRO A 417 -4.95 -4.03 -28.05
N THR A 418 -6.27 -3.95 -27.94
CA THR A 418 -6.98 -4.35 -26.73
C THR A 418 -7.11 -5.87 -26.68
N PRO A 419 -6.65 -6.55 -25.62
CA PRO A 419 -6.83 -7.99 -25.47
C PRO A 419 -8.31 -8.39 -25.47
N ALA A 420 -8.62 -9.60 -25.93
CA ALA A 420 -9.97 -10.14 -25.82
C ALA A 420 -10.37 -10.35 -24.36
N HIS A 421 -11.64 -10.08 -24.02
CA HIS A 421 -12.14 -10.32 -22.66
C HIS A 421 -12.10 -11.81 -22.30
N GLU A 422 -11.66 -12.13 -21.10
CA GLU A 422 -11.60 -13.50 -20.55
C GLU A 422 -12.80 -13.75 -19.62
N LEU A 423 -14.02 -13.68 -20.16
CA LEU A 423 -15.25 -13.86 -19.39
C LEU A 423 -15.73 -15.31 -19.47
N ARG A 424 -16.12 -15.85 -18.32
CA ARG A 424 -16.73 -17.19 -18.23
C ARG A 424 -18.08 -17.19 -18.95
N TRP A 425 -18.33 -18.22 -19.72
CA TRP A 425 -19.66 -18.40 -20.34
C TRP A 425 -20.75 -18.51 -19.26
N PRO A 426 -21.92 -17.86 -19.43
CA PRO A 426 -22.38 -17.08 -20.58
C PRO A 426 -22.14 -15.55 -20.47
N PHE A 427 -21.37 -15.05 -19.49
CA PHE A 427 -21.28 -13.63 -19.15
C PHE A 427 -20.66 -12.74 -20.25
N GLY A 428 -19.95 -13.31 -21.20
CA GLY A 428 -19.45 -12.61 -22.38
C GLY A 428 -20.40 -12.62 -23.60
N ALA A 429 -21.47 -13.43 -23.55
CA ALA A 429 -22.39 -13.58 -24.66
C ALA A 429 -23.31 -12.37 -24.82
N GLN A 430 -23.53 -11.91 -26.06
CA GLN A 430 -24.35 -10.72 -26.33
C GLN A 430 -25.82 -10.86 -25.89
N TRP A 431 -26.37 -12.07 -25.96
CA TRP A 431 -27.74 -12.32 -25.48
C TRP A 431 -27.82 -12.20 -23.94
N ALA A 432 -26.81 -12.66 -23.20
CA ALA A 432 -26.78 -12.53 -21.74
C ALA A 432 -26.62 -11.05 -21.32
N LEU A 433 -25.81 -10.27 -22.03
CA LEU A 433 -25.69 -8.83 -21.82
C LEU A 433 -27.01 -8.10 -22.15
N ARG A 434 -27.76 -8.53 -23.16
CA ARG A 434 -29.12 -7.98 -23.44
C ARG A 434 -30.08 -8.23 -22.28
N ALA A 435 -30.10 -9.45 -21.76
CA ALA A 435 -30.93 -9.80 -20.61
C ALA A 435 -30.56 -9.01 -19.37
N TRP A 436 -29.25 -8.92 -19.07
CA TRP A 436 -28.74 -8.11 -17.94
C TRP A 436 -29.14 -6.64 -18.07
N ARG A 437 -29.00 -6.05 -19.26
CA ARG A 437 -29.36 -4.65 -19.53
C ARG A 437 -30.86 -4.41 -19.37
N ALA A 438 -31.70 -5.33 -19.84
CA ALA A 438 -33.15 -5.22 -19.69
C ALA A 438 -33.59 -5.18 -18.21
N LEU A 439 -32.84 -5.88 -17.35
CA LEU A 439 -33.14 -5.95 -15.91
C LEU A 439 -32.55 -4.78 -15.11
N TYR A 440 -31.36 -4.29 -15.48
CA TYR A 440 -30.53 -3.44 -14.59
C TYR A 440 -30.07 -2.11 -15.21
N PHE A 441 -30.36 -1.85 -16.48
CA PHE A 441 -29.97 -0.62 -17.13
C PHE A 441 -31.14 0.15 -17.72
N LYS A 442 -31.29 1.39 -17.28
CA LYS A 442 -32.23 2.35 -17.83
C LYS A 442 -31.42 3.55 -18.33
N PRO A 443 -31.41 3.82 -19.66
CA PRO A 443 -30.76 5.03 -20.18
C PRO A 443 -31.51 6.28 -19.69
N GLY A 444 -30.74 7.35 -19.46
CA GLY A 444 -31.29 8.66 -19.08
C GLY A 444 -30.17 9.68 -18.94
N THR A 445 -30.44 10.94 -19.16
CA THR A 445 -29.55 12.05 -18.87
C THR A 445 -29.78 12.57 -17.46
N TYR A 446 -28.80 13.28 -16.90
CA TYR A 446 -29.00 13.95 -15.61
C TYR A 446 -30.04 15.06 -15.74
N GLU A 447 -31.06 15.01 -14.92
CA GLU A 447 -32.08 16.04 -14.80
C GLU A 447 -31.88 16.83 -13.51
N ALA A 448 -31.73 18.15 -13.64
CA ALA A 448 -31.52 19.00 -12.49
C ALA A 448 -32.76 19.03 -11.58
N ALA A 449 -32.56 18.81 -10.30
CA ALA A 449 -33.61 18.96 -9.30
C ALA A 449 -33.98 20.45 -9.14
N THR A 450 -35.22 20.80 -9.47
CA THR A 450 -35.68 22.19 -9.50
C THR A 450 -35.76 22.86 -8.12
N ASN A 451 -35.85 22.06 -7.06
CA ASN A 451 -35.88 22.49 -5.67
C ASN A 451 -34.48 22.57 -4.99
N LYS A 452 -33.39 22.35 -5.76
CA LYS A 452 -32.00 22.38 -5.27
C LYS A 452 -31.23 23.47 -6.00
N SER A 453 -30.14 23.94 -5.34
CA SER A 453 -29.25 24.94 -5.95
C SER A 453 -28.48 24.41 -7.17
N ALA A 454 -28.00 25.31 -8.02
CA ALA A 454 -27.15 24.96 -9.15
C ALA A 454 -25.87 24.22 -8.69
N GLU A 455 -25.29 24.65 -7.56
CA GLU A 455 -24.12 24.02 -6.93
C GLU A 455 -24.43 22.58 -6.50
N TRP A 456 -25.57 22.36 -5.84
CA TRP A 456 -25.99 21.01 -5.45
C TRP A 456 -26.19 20.12 -6.68
N ASN A 457 -26.86 20.62 -7.72
CA ASN A 457 -27.09 19.90 -8.96
C ASN A 457 -25.77 19.55 -9.68
N ARG A 458 -24.79 20.48 -9.67
CA ARG A 458 -23.45 20.18 -10.20
C ARG A 458 -22.76 19.08 -9.41
N GLY A 459 -22.86 19.09 -8.08
CA GLY A 459 -22.31 18.05 -7.22
C GLY A 459 -22.96 16.69 -7.48
N ALA A 460 -24.29 16.65 -7.60
CA ALA A 460 -25.05 15.45 -7.93
C ALA A 460 -24.65 14.86 -9.29
N TYR A 461 -24.54 15.71 -10.32
CA TYR A 461 -24.06 15.33 -11.65
C TYR A 461 -22.69 14.68 -11.63
N LEU A 462 -21.72 15.29 -10.88
CA LEU A 462 -20.36 14.74 -10.75
C LEU A 462 -20.36 13.42 -10.00
N VAL A 463 -21.05 13.32 -8.86
CA VAL A 463 -21.00 12.13 -7.99
C VAL A 463 -21.75 10.94 -8.62
N GLN A 464 -22.94 11.18 -9.20
CA GLN A 464 -23.76 10.10 -9.75
C GLN A 464 -23.35 9.69 -11.16
N GLY A 465 -22.96 10.67 -11.99
CA GLY A 465 -22.60 10.48 -13.40
C GLY A 465 -21.11 10.22 -13.56
N LEU A 466 -20.35 11.29 -13.81
CA LEU A 466 -18.96 11.20 -14.27
C LEU A 466 -18.04 10.54 -13.24
N GLY A 467 -18.18 10.88 -11.95
CA GLY A 467 -17.38 10.29 -10.87
C GLY A 467 -17.80 8.88 -10.47
N HIS A 468 -18.94 8.38 -10.94
CA HIS A 468 -19.49 7.02 -10.74
C HIS A 468 -19.27 6.43 -9.32
N CYS A 469 -19.43 7.27 -8.28
CA CYS A 469 -19.11 6.90 -6.89
C CYS A 469 -19.87 5.65 -6.41
N ASN A 470 -21.09 5.41 -6.88
CA ASN A 470 -21.87 4.21 -6.57
C ASN A 470 -21.30 2.92 -7.19
N ALA A 471 -20.37 3.02 -8.15
CA ALA A 471 -19.66 1.84 -8.66
C ALA A 471 -18.89 1.09 -7.55
N CYS A 472 -18.44 1.80 -6.53
CA CYS A 472 -17.83 1.22 -5.32
C CYS A 472 -18.75 1.34 -4.10
N HIS A 473 -19.38 2.51 -3.88
CA HIS A 473 -20.16 2.81 -2.69
C HIS A 473 -21.61 2.30 -2.72
N ALA A 474 -21.94 1.36 -3.59
CA ALA A 474 -23.26 0.67 -3.58
C ALA A 474 -23.08 -0.85 -3.47
N PRO A 475 -23.99 -1.54 -2.75
CA PRO A 475 -23.97 -3.00 -2.71
C PRO A 475 -24.32 -3.58 -4.10
N ARG A 476 -23.79 -4.75 -4.40
CA ARG A 476 -24.00 -5.45 -5.66
C ARG A 476 -24.78 -6.74 -5.45
N ASN A 477 -25.61 -7.09 -6.40
CA ASN A 477 -26.27 -8.39 -6.42
C ASN A 477 -25.35 -9.48 -7.04
N ALA A 478 -25.83 -10.72 -7.04
CA ALA A 478 -25.08 -11.86 -7.58
C ALA A 478 -24.74 -11.75 -9.08
N LEU A 479 -25.45 -10.91 -9.84
CA LEU A 479 -25.20 -10.61 -11.26
C LEU A 479 -24.35 -9.33 -11.46
N GLY A 480 -23.76 -8.80 -10.37
CA GLY A 480 -22.86 -7.65 -10.41
C GLY A 480 -23.52 -6.28 -10.58
N ALA A 481 -24.83 -6.21 -10.60
CA ALA A 481 -25.54 -4.95 -10.71
C ALA A 481 -25.58 -4.21 -9.36
N SER A 482 -25.39 -2.89 -9.39
CA SER A 482 -25.53 -2.03 -8.21
C SER A 482 -26.98 -2.02 -7.72
N GLN A 483 -27.20 -2.21 -6.43
CA GLN A 483 -28.51 -2.20 -5.80
C GLN A 483 -28.85 -0.80 -5.27
N GLY A 484 -30.15 -0.53 -5.06
CA GLY A 484 -30.62 0.67 -4.40
C GLY A 484 -30.69 1.93 -5.27
N GLY A 485 -30.74 1.82 -6.60
CA GLY A 485 -31.07 2.94 -7.50
C GLY A 485 -30.15 4.16 -7.39
N GLY A 486 -28.87 3.97 -7.07
CA GLY A 486 -27.91 5.05 -6.84
C GLY A 486 -27.68 5.42 -5.37
N ALA A 487 -28.34 4.74 -4.42
CA ALA A 487 -28.05 4.91 -3.01
C ALA A 487 -26.59 4.55 -2.70
N LEU A 488 -25.86 5.49 -2.12
CA LEU A 488 -24.45 5.35 -1.73
C LEU A 488 -24.37 4.61 -0.38
N ALA A 489 -24.97 3.40 -0.33
CA ALA A 489 -25.21 2.64 0.90
C ALA A 489 -24.07 1.70 1.32
N GLY A 490 -22.92 1.81 0.63
CA GLY A 490 -21.73 1.01 0.88
C GLY A 490 -21.78 -0.38 0.26
N GLY A 491 -20.61 -1.01 0.11
CA GLY A 491 -20.51 -2.35 -0.44
C GLY A 491 -19.09 -2.88 -0.52
N LEU A 492 -18.95 -4.21 -0.61
CA LEU A 492 -17.68 -4.83 -0.90
C LEU A 492 -17.28 -4.60 -2.36
N ILE A 493 -16.08 -4.08 -2.59
CA ILE A 493 -15.54 -3.91 -3.95
C ILE A 493 -15.12 -5.29 -4.47
N PRO A 494 -15.78 -5.79 -5.54
CA PRO A 494 -15.49 -7.13 -6.05
C PRO A 494 -14.01 -7.31 -6.40
N MET A 495 -13.46 -8.47 -6.11
CA MET A 495 -12.09 -8.90 -6.42
C MET A 495 -10.95 -8.10 -5.78
N GLN A 496 -11.25 -6.99 -5.11
CA GLN A 496 -10.23 -6.17 -4.44
C GLN A 496 -10.17 -6.39 -2.92
N ASN A 497 -11.18 -7.05 -2.35
CA ASN A 497 -11.29 -7.28 -0.92
C ASN A 497 -11.17 -6.00 -0.09
N TRP A 498 -11.80 -4.92 -0.54
CA TRP A 498 -11.98 -3.67 0.16
C TRP A 498 -13.46 -3.36 0.30
N PHE A 499 -13.85 -2.80 1.43
CA PHE A 499 -15.22 -2.36 1.68
C PHE A 499 -15.32 -0.85 1.47
N ALA A 500 -16.12 -0.40 0.49
CA ALA A 500 -16.47 0.99 0.34
C ALA A 500 -17.61 1.33 1.33
N PRO A 501 -17.38 2.17 2.35
CA PRO A 501 -18.38 2.41 3.40
C PRO A 501 -19.56 3.22 2.86
N ALA A 502 -20.71 3.14 3.55
CA ALA A 502 -21.91 3.91 3.20
C ALA A 502 -21.66 5.42 3.37
N LEU A 503 -21.93 6.20 2.34
CA LEU A 503 -21.87 7.67 2.40
C LEU A 503 -23.14 8.28 2.97
N THR A 504 -24.21 7.50 3.11
CA THR A 504 -25.49 7.87 3.70
C THR A 504 -25.59 7.57 5.20
N SER A 505 -24.65 6.81 5.76
CA SER A 505 -24.65 6.44 7.19
C SER A 505 -23.63 7.25 7.98
N VAL A 506 -24.09 7.95 9.02
CA VAL A 506 -23.20 8.68 9.95
C VAL A 506 -22.34 7.77 10.81
N HIS A 507 -22.65 6.49 10.89
CA HIS A 507 -21.86 5.47 11.57
C HIS A 507 -20.75 4.89 10.68
N ASP A 508 -20.87 5.05 9.36
CA ASP A 508 -19.86 4.65 8.38
C ASP A 508 -19.07 5.87 7.89
N ALA A 509 -19.21 6.25 6.62
CA ALA A 509 -18.50 7.40 6.03
C ALA A 509 -19.42 8.58 5.67
N GLY A 510 -20.67 8.61 6.16
CA GLY A 510 -21.60 9.71 5.93
C GLY A 510 -21.05 11.02 6.49
N VAL A 511 -21.09 12.06 5.68
CA VAL A 511 -20.46 13.36 5.96
C VAL A 511 -21.46 14.46 6.31
N SER A 512 -22.73 14.12 6.55
CA SER A 512 -23.81 15.08 6.83
C SER A 512 -23.52 16.02 8.00
N ARG A 513 -22.71 15.57 8.98
CA ARG A 513 -22.31 16.36 10.17
C ARG A 513 -20.96 17.06 10.02
N TRP A 514 -20.24 16.89 8.90
CA TRP A 514 -18.92 17.48 8.73
C TRP A 514 -19.02 18.91 8.24
N ALA A 515 -17.98 19.70 8.51
CA ALA A 515 -17.80 20.98 7.82
C ALA A 515 -17.53 20.71 6.32
N ILE A 516 -18.05 21.57 5.45
CA ILE A 516 -17.84 21.40 3.99
C ILE A 516 -16.34 21.42 3.68
N GLY A 517 -15.57 22.28 4.32
CA GLY A 517 -14.12 22.34 4.16
C GLY A 517 -13.40 21.03 4.47
N ASP A 518 -13.88 20.24 5.46
CA ASP A 518 -13.31 18.93 5.78
C ASP A 518 -13.59 17.90 4.69
N ILE A 519 -14.79 17.95 4.08
CA ILE A 519 -15.14 17.09 2.95
C ILE A 519 -14.29 17.44 1.74
N VAL A 520 -14.16 18.73 1.42
CA VAL A 520 -13.30 19.23 0.34
C VAL A 520 -11.86 18.83 0.57
N ALA A 521 -11.32 18.97 1.79
CA ALA A 521 -9.97 18.57 2.13
C ALA A 521 -9.75 17.05 1.91
N LEU A 522 -10.70 16.21 2.34
CA LEU A 522 -10.62 14.77 2.14
C LEU A 522 -10.60 14.39 0.65
N LEU A 523 -11.48 14.99 -0.16
CA LEU A 523 -11.53 14.75 -1.60
C LEU A 523 -10.29 15.29 -2.33
N LYS A 524 -9.74 16.45 -1.89
CA LYS A 524 -8.59 17.09 -2.52
C LYS A 524 -7.25 16.45 -2.16
N THR A 525 -7.10 16.04 -0.92
CA THR A 525 -5.78 15.67 -0.38
C THR A 525 -5.71 14.23 0.12
N GLY A 526 -6.86 13.58 0.31
CA GLY A 526 -6.97 12.29 0.99
C GLY A 526 -6.92 12.38 2.51
N LEU A 527 -6.79 13.59 3.07
CA LEU A 527 -6.68 13.83 4.51
C LEU A 527 -7.65 14.91 4.95
N SER A 528 -8.27 14.70 6.10
CA SER A 528 -9.03 15.72 6.84
C SER A 528 -8.85 15.51 8.34
N PRO A 529 -9.26 16.45 9.19
CA PRO A 529 -9.28 16.23 10.64
C PRO A 529 -10.11 15.01 11.07
N GLN A 530 -11.09 14.64 10.27
CA GLN A 530 -12.06 13.57 10.58
C GLN A 530 -11.68 12.19 10.05
N ALA A 531 -10.90 12.13 8.96
CA ALA A 531 -10.57 10.88 8.28
C ALA A 531 -9.35 10.99 7.37
N SER A 532 -8.80 9.83 7.02
CA SER A 532 -7.86 9.66 5.92
C SER A 532 -8.36 8.56 4.97
N VAL A 533 -8.08 8.70 3.68
CA VAL A 533 -8.40 7.66 2.70
C VAL A 533 -7.29 6.62 2.62
N SER A 534 -7.65 5.39 2.29
CA SER A 534 -6.72 4.27 2.07
C SER A 534 -7.23 3.35 0.96
N GLY A 535 -6.40 2.39 0.53
CA GLY A 535 -6.77 1.42 -0.49
C GLY A 535 -7.26 2.06 -1.80
N PRO A 536 -8.31 1.53 -2.43
CA PRO A 536 -8.81 2.03 -3.72
C PRO A 536 -9.22 3.52 -3.71
N MET A 537 -9.70 4.04 -2.57
CA MET A 537 -10.06 5.47 -2.49
C MET A 537 -8.83 6.39 -2.57
N ALA A 538 -7.66 5.93 -2.11
CA ALA A 538 -6.42 6.68 -2.28
C ALA A 538 -6.05 6.84 -3.77
N GLU A 539 -6.32 5.84 -4.60
CA GLU A 539 -6.12 5.91 -6.05
C GLU A 539 -7.10 6.88 -6.72
N VAL A 540 -8.37 6.88 -6.29
CA VAL A 540 -9.38 7.85 -6.78
C VAL A 540 -8.96 9.29 -6.45
N VAL A 541 -8.50 9.55 -5.22
CA VAL A 541 -8.01 10.89 -4.86
C VAL A 541 -6.80 11.26 -5.71
N ARG A 542 -5.81 10.37 -5.84
CA ARG A 542 -4.59 10.64 -6.60
C ARG A 542 -4.85 10.85 -8.10
N GLY A 543 -5.68 10.03 -8.71
CA GLY A 543 -5.90 10.03 -10.16
C GLY A 543 -7.05 10.92 -10.62
N SER A 544 -7.94 11.37 -9.72
CA SER A 544 -9.13 12.12 -10.07
C SER A 544 -9.34 13.35 -9.18
N THR A 545 -9.85 13.17 -7.97
CA THR A 545 -10.44 14.28 -7.20
C THR A 545 -9.43 15.37 -6.82
N GLN A 546 -8.13 15.07 -6.66
CA GLN A 546 -7.13 16.10 -6.43
C GLN A 546 -7.00 17.13 -7.57
N HIS A 547 -7.37 16.75 -8.80
CA HIS A 547 -7.26 17.57 -9.99
C HIS A 547 -8.51 18.44 -10.24
N LEU A 548 -9.58 18.21 -9.48
CA LEU A 548 -10.79 19.01 -9.60
C LEU A 548 -10.56 20.43 -9.12
N ASN A 549 -11.22 21.37 -9.79
CA ASN A 549 -11.24 22.76 -9.39
C ASN A 549 -12.01 22.95 -8.06
N PRO A 550 -11.76 24.03 -7.32
CA PRO A 550 -12.40 24.27 -6.04
C PRO A 550 -13.93 24.30 -6.08
N ALA A 551 -14.51 24.83 -7.16
CA ALA A 551 -15.98 24.91 -7.29
C ALA A 551 -16.64 23.53 -7.42
N ASP A 552 -16.07 22.61 -8.21
CA ASP A 552 -16.57 21.25 -8.37
C ASP A 552 -16.37 20.41 -7.09
N LEU A 553 -15.27 20.59 -6.38
CA LEU A 553 -15.07 19.93 -5.07
C LEU A 553 -16.09 20.43 -4.04
N GLN A 554 -16.33 21.73 -4.01
CA GLN A 554 -17.34 22.35 -3.16
C GLN A 554 -18.75 21.81 -3.51
N ALA A 555 -19.09 21.77 -4.78
CA ALA A 555 -20.37 21.25 -5.27
C ALA A 555 -20.56 19.75 -4.86
N MET A 556 -19.54 18.92 -5.03
CA MET A 556 -19.57 17.54 -4.56
C MET A 556 -19.77 17.46 -3.04
N ALA A 557 -19.08 18.31 -2.27
CA ALA A 557 -19.21 18.35 -0.82
C ALA A 557 -20.63 18.76 -0.38
N VAL A 558 -21.22 19.77 -1.04
CA VAL A 558 -22.60 20.20 -0.80
C VAL A 558 -23.59 19.07 -1.07
N TYR A 559 -23.45 18.38 -2.20
CA TYR A 559 -24.31 17.24 -2.52
C TYR A 559 -24.14 16.08 -1.51
N LEU A 560 -22.91 15.67 -1.21
CA LEU A 560 -22.63 14.57 -0.29
C LEU A 560 -23.11 14.86 1.13
N LYS A 561 -23.04 16.11 1.58
CA LYS A 561 -23.55 16.54 2.88
C LYS A 561 -25.06 16.48 2.99
N ASP A 562 -25.78 16.69 1.89
CA ASP A 562 -27.24 16.68 1.82
C ASP A 562 -27.84 15.29 1.52
N LEU A 563 -27.01 14.25 1.43
CA LEU A 563 -27.51 12.89 1.26
C LEU A 563 -28.44 12.48 2.39
N PRO A 564 -29.57 11.78 2.10
CA PRO A 564 -30.47 11.32 3.13
C PRO A 564 -29.73 10.37 4.08
N THR A 565 -29.90 10.60 5.37
CA THR A 565 -29.31 9.72 6.39
C THR A 565 -30.08 8.39 6.42
N ALA A 566 -29.43 7.32 6.05
CA ALA A 566 -29.99 5.96 6.08
C ALA A 566 -29.13 5.07 7.03
N PRO A 567 -29.74 4.03 7.63
CA PRO A 567 -28.96 2.97 8.28
C PRO A 567 -28.01 2.34 7.26
N SER A 568 -26.83 1.89 7.70
CA SER A 568 -25.94 1.09 6.84
C SER A 568 -26.67 -0.19 6.41
N LEU A 569 -26.76 -0.44 5.10
CA LEU A 569 -27.28 -1.70 4.56
C LEU A 569 -26.24 -2.85 4.67
N ALA A 570 -25.12 -2.60 5.30
CA ALA A 570 -24.06 -3.59 5.53
C ALA A 570 -24.46 -4.71 6.54
N THR A 571 -25.75 -5.07 6.59
CA THR A 571 -26.23 -6.31 7.20
C THR A 571 -26.10 -7.47 6.22
N HIS A 572 -24.89 -7.76 5.76
CA HIS A 572 -24.62 -9.03 5.11
C HIS A 572 -23.87 -9.96 6.04
N THR A 573 -24.68 -10.82 6.68
CA THR A 573 -24.40 -12.21 6.99
C THR A 573 -22.98 -12.55 7.47
N VAL A 574 -22.51 -11.88 8.52
CA VAL A 574 -21.94 -12.61 9.62
C VAL A 574 -22.83 -12.26 10.82
N GLN A 575 -23.82 -13.09 11.04
CA GLN A 575 -24.56 -13.11 12.30
C GLN A 575 -23.56 -13.54 13.40
N THR A 576 -22.79 -12.61 13.89
CA THR A 576 -22.34 -12.72 15.27
C THR A 576 -23.20 -11.72 16.03
N ALA A 577 -23.96 -12.25 16.97
CA ALA A 577 -24.72 -11.51 17.97
C ALA A 577 -23.86 -10.34 18.47
N PRO A 578 -24.46 -9.20 18.90
CA PRO A 578 -23.72 -8.12 19.50
C PRO A 578 -22.94 -8.69 20.71
N THR A 579 -21.70 -9.06 20.44
CA THR A 579 -20.78 -9.47 21.49
C THR A 579 -20.54 -8.24 22.35
N ALA A 580 -20.72 -8.38 23.64
CA ALA A 580 -20.48 -7.35 24.64
C ALA A 580 -19.20 -6.54 24.32
N PRO A 581 -19.14 -5.24 24.68
CA PRO A 581 -17.95 -4.42 24.46
C PRO A 581 -16.70 -5.21 24.81
N SER A 582 -15.72 -5.23 23.93
CA SER A 582 -14.54 -6.07 24.06
C SER A 582 -13.84 -5.76 25.40
N ALA A 583 -13.88 -6.70 26.34
CA ALA A 583 -12.98 -6.64 27.50
C ALA A 583 -11.54 -6.49 26.98
N SER A 584 -10.71 -5.75 27.72
CA SER A 584 -9.30 -5.50 27.38
C SER A 584 -8.62 -6.81 26.92
N ASN A 585 -8.04 -6.81 25.72
CA ASN A 585 -7.26 -7.93 25.22
C ASN A 585 -5.79 -7.70 25.60
N PRO A 586 -5.24 -8.39 26.64
CA PRO A 586 -3.88 -8.14 27.11
C PRO A 586 -2.81 -8.37 26.03
N GLN A 587 -2.99 -9.40 25.17
CA GLN A 587 -2.10 -9.66 24.05
C GLN A 587 -2.17 -8.53 23.01
N GLY A 588 -3.36 -8.09 22.65
CA GLY A 588 -3.56 -6.97 21.76
C GLY A 588 -2.96 -5.67 22.29
N ALA A 589 -3.12 -5.39 23.58
CA ALA A 589 -2.51 -4.24 24.24
C ALA A 589 -0.98 -4.29 24.19
N LYS A 590 -0.38 -5.46 24.43
CA LYS A 590 1.07 -5.68 24.33
C LYS A 590 1.58 -5.41 22.92
N ILE A 591 0.92 -5.99 21.92
CA ILE A 591 1.27 -5.80 20.50
C ILE A 591 1.12 -4.34 20.11
N TYR A 592 0.03 -3.69 20.51
CA TYR A 592 -0.20 -2.27 20.26
C TYR A 592 0.95 -1.41 20.79
N LYS A 593 1.33 -1.62 22.04
CA LYS A 593 2.44 -0.87 22.67
C LYS A 593 3.76 -1.06 21.93
N GLN A 594 4.04 -2.27 21.44
CA GLN A 594 5.31 -2.61 20.80
C GLN A 594 5.39 -2.18 19.33
N GLN A 595 4.26 -2.20 18.59
CA GLN A 595 4.27 -2.07 17.15
C GLN A 595 3.51 -0.83 16.62
N CYS A 596 2.56 -0.28 17.40
CA CYS A 596 1.63 0.73 16.89
C CYS A 596 1.75 2.07 17.61
N ALA A 597 2.01 2.05 18.93
CA ALA A 597 1.97 3.22 19.79
C ALA A 597 3.00 4.29 19.40
N GLN A 598 4.14 3.91 18.82
CA GLN A 598 5.16 4.85 18.35
C GLN A 598 4.61 5.89 17.37
N CYS A 599 3.70 5.45 16.48
CA CYS A 599 3.09 6.32 15.46
C CYS A 599 1.71 6.81 15.88
N HIS A 600 0.87 5.90 16.43
CA HIS A 600 -0.52 6.22 16.78
C HIS A 600 -0.72 6.76 18.19
N GLY A 601 0.35 6.85 19.00
CA GLY A 601 0.30 7.30 20.41
C GLY A 601 -0.25 6.24 21.34
N GLU A 602 0.10 6.30 22.65
CA GLU A 602 -0.36 5.33 23.65
C GLU A 602 -1.89 5.34 23.83
N GLN A 603 -2.51 6.49 23.60
CA GLN A 603 -3.95 6.69 23.70
C GLN A 603 -4.65 6.69 22.34
N GLY A 604 -3.98 6.26 21.29
CA GLY A 604 -4.56 6.18 19.95
C GLY A 604 -4.93 7.53 19.32
N LEU A 605 -4.36 8.64 19.80
CA LEU A 605 -4.68 10.00 19.31
C LEU A 605 -3.98 10.34 17.98
N GLY A 606 -2.99 9.53 17.58
CA GLY A 606 -2.22 9.77 16.38
C GLY A 606 -1.41 11.08 16.40
N VAL A 607 -1.02 11.52 15.23
CA VAL A 607 -0.35 12.82 14.99
C VAL A 607 -1.04 13.51 13.83
N ALA A 608 -1.52 14.72 14.04
CA ALA A 608 -2.25 15.48 13.03
C ALA A 608 -1.45 15.55 11.71
N ARG A 609 -2.09 15.24 10.58
CA ARG A 609 -1.52 15.21 9.23
C ARG A 609 -0.41 14.17 8.97
N ALA A 610 0.02 13.42 9.98
CA ALA A 610 1.04 12.38 9.85
C ALA A 610 0.44 10.98 10.05
N TYR A 611 -0.07 10.72 11.24
CA TYR A 611 -0.63 9.41 11.60
C TYR A 611 -2.06 9.57 12.09
N PRO A 612 -3.04 8.87 11.47
CA PRO A 612 -4.44 9.04 11.86
C PRO A 612 -4.70 8.61 13.29
N ALA A 613 -5.58 9.34 13.98
CA ALA A 613 -6.12 8.89 15.25
C ALA A 613 -6.84 7.55 15.07
N LEU A 614 -6.73 6.67 16.06
CA LEU A 614 -7.49 5.43 16.18
C LEU A 614 -8.65 5.56 17.17
N ALA A 615 -8.47 6.42 18.18
CA ALA A 615 -9.50 6.80 19.13
C ALA A 615 -10.61 7.61 18.44
N GLY A 616 -11.87 7.17 18.56
CA GLY A 616 -13.02 7.83 17.95
C GLY A 616 -13.07 7.78 16.42
N ASN A 617 -12.18 7.03 15.79
CA ASN A 617 -12.13 6.92 14.33
C ASN A 617 -13.18 5.96 13.80
N ARG A 618 -14.10 6.45 12.95
CA ARG A 618 -15.17 5.64 12.37
C ARG A 618 -14.65 4.48 11.53
N ALA A 619 -13.52 4.63 10.83
CA ALA A 619 -12.91 3.54 10.08
C ALA A 619 -12.48 2.35 10.97
N VAL A 620 -12.14 2.64 12.24
CA VAL A 620 -11.83 1.61 13.26
C VAL A 620 -13.10 0.91 13.74
N THR A 621 -14.19 1.65 13.87
CA THR A 621 -15.46 1.15 14.46
C THR A 621 -16.46 0.62 13.42
N LEU A 622 -16.14 0.68 12.13
CA LEU A 622 -16.96 0.11 11.06
C LEU A 622 -17.40 -1.32 11.40
N THR A 623 -18.64 -1.68 11.03
CA THR A 623 -19.14 -3.06 11.15
C THR A 623 -18.29 -4.03 10.35
N SER A 624 -17.94 -3.66 9.09
CA SER A 624 -17.00 -4.43 8.27
C SER A 624 -15.56 -4.22 8.76
N THR A 625 -14.91 -5.30 9.14
CA THR A 625 -13.51 -5.30 9.63
C THR A 625 -12.49 -5.38 8.49
N VAL A 626 -12.94 -5.64 7.26
CA VAL A 626 -12.09 -5.90 6.08
C VAL A 626 -11.03 -4.83 5.88
N ASN A 627 -11.42 -3.54 5.84
CA ASN A 627 -10.48 -2.44 5.60
C ASN A 627 -9.42 -2.34 6.69
N LEU A 628 -9.81 -2.54 7.95
CA LEU A 628 -8.90 -2.46 9.08
C LEU A 628 -7.90 -3.62 9.05
N VAL A 629 -8.37 -4.83 8.74
CA VAL A 629 -7.50 -6.01 8.56
C VAL A 629 -6.55 -5.80 7.38
N GLN A 630 -7.04 -5.33 6.22
CA GLN A 630 -6.21 -5.02 5.06
C GLN A 630 -5.13 -3.99 5.39
N THR A 631 -5.51 -2.92 6.10
CA THR A 631 -4.56 -1.87 6.49
C THR A 631 -3.46 -2.39 7.40
N VAL A 632 -3.79 -3.25 8.38
CA VAL A 632 -2.77 -3.84 9.26
C VAL A 632 -1.89 -4.85 8.51
N LEU A 633 -2.47 -5.68 7.66
CA LEU A 633 -1.71 -6.69 6.92
C LEU A 633 -0.75 -6.06 5.90
N HIS A 634 -1.24 -5.11 5.11
CA HIS A 634 -0.51 -4.61 3.93
C HIS A 634 0.16 -3.26 4.14
N GLY A 635 -0.18 -2.55 5.23
CA GLY A 635 0.31 -1.19 5.44
C GLY A 635 -0.17 -0.24 4.34
N GLY A 636 0.61 0.79 4.05
CA GLY A 636 0.34 1.71 2.95
C GLY A 636 0.75 3.13 3.25
N PHE A 637 0.62 3.97 2.23
CA PHE A 637 0.77 5.42 2.32
C PHE A 637 -0.58 6.08 2.00
N ALA A 638 -0.84 7.22 2.59
CA ALA A 638 -1.86 8.11 2.07
C ALA A 638 -1.50 8.53 0.62
N PRO A 639 -2.47 8.96 -0.21
CA PRO A 639 -2.15 9.37 -1.57
C PRO A 639 -1.18 10.54 -1.57
N ALA A 640 -0.12 10.44 -2.38
CA ALA A 640 0.73 11.59 -2.66
C ALA A 640 -0.02 12.54 -3.58
N THR A 641 -0.32 13.73 -3.07
CA THR A 641 -1.07 14.79 -3.75
C THR A 641 -0.31 16.11 -3.69
N GLY A 642 -0.69 17.10 -4.49
CA GLY A 642 -0.04 18.42 -4.45
C GLY A 642 -0.04 19.06 -3.06
N ALA A 643 -1.04 18.80 -2.22
CA ALA A 643 -1.11 19.29 -0.84
C ALA A 643 -0.49 18.35 0.21
N ASN A 644 -0.20 17.10 -0.15
CA ASN A 644 0.48 16.08 0.68
C ASN A 644 1.48 15.31 -0.19
N PRO A 645 2.54 15.97 -0.71
CA PRO A 645 3.46 15.32 -1.67
C PRO A 645 4.31 14.22 -1.04
N ARG A 646 4.50 14.24 0.27
CA ARG A 646 5.37 13.33 1.03
C ARG A 646 4.57 12.67 2.15
N PRO A 647 3.64 11.76 1.86
CA PRO A 647 2.83 11.11 2.89
C PRO A 647 3.67 10.24 3.82
N PHE A 648 3.20 10.07 5.06
CA PHE A 648 3.73 9.11 6.01
C PHE A 648 3.23 7.71 5.69
N GLY A 649 4.08 6.69 5.89
CA GLY A 649 3.74 5.31 5.61
C GLY A 649 3.44 4.50 6.88
N MET A 650 2.49 3.58 6.77
CA MET A 650 2.24 2.53 7.75
C MET A 650 2.93 1.24 7.30
N PRO A 651 3.72 0.58 8.18
CA PRO A 651 4.37 -0.68 7.87
C PRO A 651 3.36 -1.81 7.59
N PRO A 652 3.67 -2.76 6.68
CA PRO A 652 2.90 -3.99 6.52
C PRO A 652 3.29 -5.00 7.61
N TYR A 653 2.29 -5.57 8.29
CA TYR A 653 2.51 -6.58 9.34
C TYR A 653 2.18 -8.01 8.89
N GLN A 654 1.90 -8.24 7.61
CA GLN A 654 1.51 -9.54 7.06
C GLN A 654 2.52 -10.66 7.39
N LEU A 655 3.82 -10.35 7.45
CA LEU A 655 4.89 -11.31 7.71
C LEU A 655 5.35 -11.31 9.18
N ALA A 656 5.02 -10.27 9.93
CA ALA A 656 5.49 -10.09 11.31
C ALA A 656 4.48 -10.58 12.36
N LEU A 657 3.18 -10.56 12.04
CA LEU A 657 2.11 -10.93 12.95
C LEU A 657 1.31 -12.12 12.41
N SER A 658 1.02 -13.07 13.29
CA SER A 658 0.09 -14.16 13.01
C SER A 658 -1.35 -13.67 12.88
N ASP A 659 -2.26 -14.49 12.36
CA ASP A 659 -3.68 -14.14 12.28
C ASP A 659 -4.30 -13.87 13.65
N SER A 660 -3.86 -14.61 14.66
CA SER A 660 -4.29 -14.39 16.05
C SER A 660 -3.75 -13.08 16.63
N ASP A 661 -2.51 -12.69 16.30
CA ASP A 661 -1.92 -11.42 16.74
C ASP A 661 -2.62 -10.23 16.10
N VAL A 662 -2.89 -10.29 14.80
CA VAL A 662 -3.65 -9.26 14.07
C VAL A 662 -5.06 -9.13 14.64
N ALA A 663 -5.75 -10.25 14.87
CA ALA A 663 -7.07 -10.25 15.48
C ALA A 663 -7.06 -9.65 16.90
N ALA A 664 -6.05 -9.98 17.71
CA ALA A 664 -5.89 -9.48 19.07
C ALA A 664 -5.66 -7.95 19.10
N VAL A 665 -4.73 -7.44 18.29
CA VAL A 665 -4.42 -6.01 18.26
C VAL A 665 -5.58 -5.18 17.70
N ILE A 666 -6.25 -5.66 16.65
CA ILE A 666 -7.42 -4.96 16.10
C ILE A 666 -8.56 -4.96 17.11
N THR A 667 -8.80 -6.09 17.80
CA THR A 667 -9.82 -6.18 18.88
C THR A 667 -9.51 -5.18 20.00
N HIS A 668 -8.24 -5.06 20.42
CA HIS A 668 -7.83 -4.06 21.41
C HIS A 668 -8.12 -2.64 20.91
N ILE A 669 -7.73 -2.27 19.69
CA ILE A 669 -7.97 -0.93 19.13
C ILE A 669 -9.47 -0.63 19.05
N ARG A 670 -10.29 -1.59 18.65
CA ARG A 670 -11.74 -1.46 18.52
C ARG A 670 -12.49 -1.34 19.85
N GLY A 671 -11.88 -1.76 20.96
CA GLY A 671 -12.45 -1.69 22.31
C GLY A 671 -11.77 -0.69 23.25
N SER A 672 -10.81 0.13 22.76
CA SER A 672 -10.03 1.06 23.59
C SER A 672 -10.42 2.52 23.32
N TRP A 673 -10.06 3.41 24.25
CA TRP A 673 -10.17 4.89 24.11
C TRP A 673 -11.56 5.38 23.74
N GLY A 674 -12.61 4.72 24.23
CA GLY A 674 -14.01 5.04 23.93
C GLY A 674 -14.57 4.39 22.69
N ASN A 675 -13.76 3.67 21.89
CA ASN A 675 -14.26 2.83 20.81
C ASN A 675 -15.09 1.68 21.38
N GLN A 676 -16.25 1.43 20.78
CA GLN A 676 -17.17 0.35 21.19
C GLN A 676 -17.60 -0.43 19.96
N ALA A 677 -16.74 -1.35 19.50
CA ALA A 677 -17.01 -2.14 18.33
C ALA A 677 -16.71 -3.64 18.55
N SER A 678 -17.25 -4.49 17.68
CA SER A 678 -17.14 -5.95 17.79
C SER A 678 -15.69 -6.44 17.73
N ARG A 679 -15.44 -7.61 18.34
CA ARG A 679 -14.17 -8.33 18.23
C ARG A 679 -13.90 -8.76 16.81
N VAL A 680 -12.63 -8.95 16.49
CA VAL A 680 -12.16 -9.56 15.24
C VAL A 680 -11.60 -10.94 15.57
N THR A 681 -11.94 -11.91 14.74
CA THR A 681 -11.49 -13.31 14.90
C THR A 681 -10.28 -13.60 14.02
N ALA A 682 -9.46 -14.58 14.43
CA ALA A 682 -8.35 -15.06 13.60
C ALA A 682 -8.82 -15.64 12.25
N LEU A 683 -10.05 -16.21 12.21
CA LEU A 683 -10.63 -16.69 10.96
C LEU A 683 -10.91 -15.57 9.96
N GLU A 684 -11.47 -14.43 10.42
CA GLU A 684 -11.68 -13.25 9.57
C GLU A 684 -10.35 -12.73 9.01
N VAL A 685 -9.30 -12.70 9.84
CA VAL A 685 -7.95 -12.30 9.39
C VAL A 685 -7.41 -13.29 8.35
N SER A 686 -7.50 -14.59 8.61
CA SER A 686 -7.05 -15.64 7.69
C SER A 686 -7.77 -15.59 6.34
N GLN A 687 -9.08 -15.37 6.33
CA GLN A 687 -9.87 -15.18 5.11
C GLN A 687 -9.38 -13.99 4.30
N ASN A 688 -9.11 -12.86 4.94
CA ASN A 688 -8.60 -11.65 4.29
C ASN A 688 -7.17 -11.87 3.74
N ARG A 689 -6.28 -12.50 4.51
CA ARG A 689 -4.90 -12.81 4.09
C ARG A 689 -4.87 -13.70 2.84
N ASN A 690 -5.73 -14.73 2.78
CA ASN A 690 -5.76 -15.70 1.68
C ASN A 690 -6.40 -15.15 0.39
N GLN A 691 -7.30 -14.17 0.49
CA GLN A 691 -7.93 -13.56 -0.68
C GLN A 691 -6.98 -12.67 -1.48
N THR A 692 -6.01 -12.05 -0.83
CA THR A 692 -5.01 -11.19 -1.47
C THR A 692 -3.87 -11.93 -2.15
N MET A 693 -3.75 -13.24 -1.93
CA MET A 693 -2.73 -14.08 -2.58
C MET A 693 -3.22 -14.74 -3.89
N ARG A 694 -4.47 -14.55 -4.26
CA ARG A 694 -5.08 -15.04 -5.50
C ARG A 694 -5.12 -13.95 -6.56
#